data_3099d88b2923aaa3d8a6fe96a8978e9f
#
_entry.id   3099d88b2923aaa3d8a6fe96a8978e9f
#
_cell.length_a   1.000
_cell.length_b   1.000
_cell.length_c   1.000
_cell.angle_alpha   90.00
_cell.angle_beta   90.00
_cell.angle_gamma   90.00
#
_symmetry.space_group_name_H-M   'P 1'
#
loop_
_entity.id
_entity.type
_entity.pdbx_description
1 polymer ?
#
loop_
_entity_poly.entity_id
_entity_poly.type
_entity_poly.pdbx_seq_one_letter_code
_entity_poly.pdbx_strand_id
1 'polypeptide(L)'
;MNGTDVAPEVLWKPSPERAARAAITDFTAFVAERTGRELPGYHALWEFSTQDLPGFWSAVADYFGVRWHGQPTEVLPAAVMPGADWFPGGTLNYAEHALATHERGAVEDPAVIAVAEDGTEQLLTLPQLRTQVGAAQLGLRRLGVGAGDRVVALVPNSVQALVGFLATASLGAVWSSCSPDFGAPSVIDRFTQISPTVLLAVDGYRYGGREFAVADTVRKIRRALPGLAGAVHIPALGTAAPDGMIGWDELTSEAAEPEFTPVPFSAPLWVLYSSGTTGLPKPIVQSVGGIVLEHLKSLRLHWDLGPGDRFLWFTTTGWMMWNFLIGGLLVGATIVLFDGSPGHPDLMTLWRLAQRHRVSLFGMSAPYVAACQKAGLRPSTELDLTAIGAIGSTGSPLSTSGFRWIHDEVGKDLQIASFSGGTDICTGIVGGAPTVPVWMGEISCRALGAKVESYSPTGESLLDEVGELVITAPMPSMPVFFWGDEDGSRLRDSYFADYPGVWRHGDWIRITSRGSCVIEGRSDATLNRGGVRMGTAEFYRVVESVPEVADSLVVDTSSSSGDGDLLLFVVFEDGADVEAVTKALRTLIRTELSPRHVPGVVIPVPAVPRTLNGKKSEVPVKRILGGAPVESAVSRDSLADPAGFDAFLQAAREALAAGSRG
;
A
#
# COMPACT_ATOMS: atom_id res chain seq x y z
N MET A 1 -6.99 -34.89 -11.12
CA MET A 1 -5.81 -35.59 -10.61
C MET A 1 -4.84 -35.77 -11.76
N ASN A 2 -3.72 -35.11 -11.71
CA ASN A 2 -2.40 -35.29 -12.30
C ASN A 2 -1.80 -33.94 -12.73
N GLY A 3 -1.64 -33.01 -11.77
CA GLY A 3 -0.58 -32.04 -11.82
C GLY A 3 0.50 -32.58 -10.88
N THR A 4 1.66 -32.93 -11.37
CA THR A 4 2.84 -33.18 -10.55
C THR A 4 3.13 -31.88 -9.83
N ASP A 5 2.88 -31.87 -8.54
CA ASP A 5 3.17 -30.76 -7.64
C ASP A 5 4.70 -30.66 -7.49
N VAL A 6 5.34 -30.14 -8.52
CA VAL A 6 6.77 -29.83 -8.49
C VAL A 6 6.89 -28.61 -7.62
N ALA A 7 7.54 -28.76 -6.47
CA ALA A 7 7.80 -27.62 -5.58
C ALA A 7 8.42 -26.47 -6.38
N PRO A 8 7.96 -25.22 -6.18
CA PRO A 8 8.49 -24.09 -6.92
C PRO A 8 9.99 -23.93 -6.69
N GLU A 9 10.67 -23.42 -7.69
CA GLU A 9 12.11 -23.14 -7.61
C GLU A 9 12.40 -22.17 -6.46
N VAL A 10 13.44 -22.48 -5.71
CA VAL A 10 13.97 -21.56 -4.68
C VAL A 10 14.89 -20.56 -5.36
N LEU A 11 14.47 -19.30 -5.42
CA LEU A 11 15.26 -18.22 -6.01
C LEU A 11 16.36 -17.70 -5.08
N TRP A 12 16.07 -17.66 -3.80
CA TRP A 12 17.00 -17.14 -2.81
C TRP A 12 16.81 -17.83 -1.46
N LYS A 13 17.92 -18.02 -0.75
CA LYS A 13 17.95 -18.44 0.65
C LYS A 13 18.88 -17.52 1.42
N PRO A 14 18.50 -17.08 2.64
CA PRO A 14 19.40 -16.32 3.46
C PRO A 14 20.66 -17.13 3.78
N SER A 15 21.84 -16.50 3.71
CA SER A 15 23.03 -17.13 4.24
C SER A 15 22.92 -17.28 5.76
N PRO A 16 23.64 -18.25 6.39
CA PRO A 16 23.64 -18.39 7.84
C PRO A 16 24.04 -17.08 8.56
N GLU A 17 25.00 -16.35 8.00
CA GLU A 17 25.49 -15.09 8.56
C GLU A 17 24.42 -13.98 8.46
N ARG A 18 23.68 -13.91 7.34
CA ARG A 18 22.59 -12.95 7.17
C ARG A 18 21.45 -13.29 8.14
N ALA A 19 21.05 -14.56 8.21
CA ALA A 19 20.01 -15.00 9.13
C ALA A 19 20.37 -14.74 10.60
N ALA A 20 21.61 -14.99 10.99
CA ALA A 20 22.08 -14.76 12.36
C ALA A 20 22.10 -13.28 12.77
N ARG A 21 22.30 -12.36 11.82
CA ARG A 21 22.35 -10.91 12.08
C ARG A 21 20.99 -10.22 11.95
N ALA A 22 20.00 -10.91 11.38
CA ALA A 22 18.66 -10.35 11.16
C ALA A 22 17.99 -10.01 12.50
N ALA A 23 17.35 -8.84 12.57
CA ALA A 23 16.64 -8.38 13.77
C ALA A 23 15.59 -9.36 14.26
N ILE A 24 14.95 -10.09 13.35
CA ILE A 24 13.96 -11.13 13.71
C ILE A 24 14.60 -12.27 14.50
N THR A 25 15.88 -12.60 14.26
CA THR A 25 16.60 -13.64 14.99
C THR A 25 16.87 -13.19 16.43
N ASP A 26 17.32 -11.95 16.61
CA ASP A 26 17.53 -11.34 17.93
C ASP A 26 16.19 -11.22 18.68
N PHE A 27 15.13 -10.75 18.01
CA PHE A 27 13.79 -10.72 18.59
C PHE A 27 13.28 -12.11 18.99
N THR A 28 13.55 -13.15 18.19
CA THR A 28 13.19 -14.52 18.52
C THR A 28 13.88 -15.00 19.80
N ALA A 29 15.18 -14.68 19.95
CA ALA A 29 15.93 -15.00 21.18
C ALA A 29 15.36 -14.24 22.39
N PHE A 30 15.05 -12.95 22.23
CA PHE A 30 14.40 -12.14 23.28
C PHE A 30 13.06 -12.74 23.74
N VAL A 31 12.20 -13.16 22.79
CA VAL A 31 10.92 -13.81 23.12
C VAL A 31 11.13 -15.16 23.80
N ALA A 32 12.10 -15.96 23.32
CA ALA A 32 12.40 -17.27 23.91
C ALA A 32 12.86 -17.15 25.37
N GLU A 33 13.77 -16.20 25.65
CA GLU A 33 14.23 -15.90 27.01
C GLU A 33 13.07 -15.45 27.93
N ARG A 34 12.25 -14.52 27.44
CA ARG A 34 11.11 -13.97 28.20
C ARG A 34 10.03 -15.01 28.53
N THR A 35 9.76 -15.93 27.60
CA THR A 35 8.64 -16.88 27.73
C THR A 35 9.06 -18.28 28.15
N GLY A 36 10.35 -18.60 28.12
CA GLY A 36 10.88 -19.95 28.31
C GLY A 36 10.47 -20.93 27.19
N ARG A 37 10.00 -20.45 26.04
CA ARG A 37 9.57 -21.27 24.90
C ARG A 37 10.75 -21.50 23.94
N GLU A 38 10.80 -22.69 23.37
CA GLU A 38 11.65 -22.95 22.20
C GLU A 38 10.90 -22.46 20.94
N LEU A 39 11.56 -21.61 20.15
CA LEU A 39 11.00 -21.05 18.92
C LEU A 39 11.92 -21.40 17.72
N PRO A 40 11.91 -22.66 17.27
CA PRO A 40 12.76 -23.10 16.17
C PRO A 40 12.28 -22.54 14.81
N GLY A 41 12.88 -21.41 14.40
CA GLY A 41 12.62 -20.79 13.10
C GLY A 41 11.34 -19.96 13.03
N TYR A 42 11.09 -19.44 11.82
CA TYR A 42 10.03 -18.47 11.57
C TYR A 42 8.62 -18.97 11.93
N HIS A 43 8.31 -20.21 11.59
CA HIS A 43 6.96 -20.75 11.77
C HIS A 43 6.55 -20.81 13.25
N ALA A 44 7.45 -21.26 14.13
CA ALA A 44 7.20 -21.31 15.58
C ALA A 44 7.01 -19.90 16.17
N LEU A 45 7.78 -18.91 15.70
CA LEU A 45 7.59 -17.52 16.08
C LEU A 45 6.24 -16.98 15.59
N TRP A 46 5.85 -17.32 14.34
CA TRP A 46 4.56 -16.93 13.78
C TRP A 46 3.39 -17.56 14.57
N GLU A 47 3.47 -18.82 14.90
CA GLU A 47 2.46 -19.49 15.73
C GLU A 47 2.34 -18.81 17.10
N PHE A 48 3.45 -18.54 17.78
CA PHE A 48 3.44 -17.78 19.03
C PHE A 48 2.75 -16.42 18.83
N SER A 49 3.10 -15.69 17.77
CA SER A 49 2.58 -14.35 17.51
C SER A 49 1.08 -14.28 17.24
N THR A 50 0.46 -15.42 16.89
CA THR A 50 -0.97 -15.51 16.55
C THR A 50 -1.81 -16.29 17.57
N GLN A 51 -1.16 -17.09 18.43
CA GLN A 51 -1.83 -17.85 19.49
C GLN A 51 -1.78 -17.12 20.84
N ASP A 52 -0.72 -16.35 21.10
CA ASP A 52 -0.54 -15.57 22.33
C ASP A 52 -0.39 -14.09 21.97
N LEU A 53 -1.50 -13.48 21.54
CA LEU A 53 -1.51 -12.07 21.12
C LEU A 53 -1.01 -11.12 22.22
N PRO A 54 -1.48 -11.22 23.51
CA PRO A 54 -0.96 -10.33 24.55
C PRO A 54 0.54 -10.52 24.78
N GLY A 55 1.03 -11.76 24.82
CA GLY A 55 2.44 -12.07 25.00
C GLY A 55 3.31 -11.52 23.86
N PHE A 56 2.86 -11.71 22.61
CA PHE A 56 3.57 -11.23 21.43
C PHE A 56 3.63 -9.69 21.37
N TRP A 57 2.48 -9.00 21.49
CA TRP A 57 2.47 -7.55 21.36
C TRP A 57 3.10 -6.83 22.54
N SER A 58 3.07 -7.43 23.75
CA SER A 58 3.90 -6.97 24.87
C SER A 58 5.38 -7.09 24.56
N ALA A 59 5.81 -8.24 24.00
CA ALA A 59 7.19 -8.44 23.61
C ALA A 59 7.64 -7.45 22.54
N VAL A 60 6.79 -7.14 21.55
CA VAL A 60 7.06 -6.10 20.54
C VAL A 60 7.23 -4.73 21.20
N ALA A 61 6.31 -4.32 22.10
CA ALA A 61 6.38 -3.04 22.78
C ALA A 61 7.66 -2.89 23.61
N ASP A 62 8.04 -3.93 24.35
CA ASP A 62 9.21 -3.93 25.22
C ASP A 62 10.51 -4.00 24.41
N TYR A 63 10.59 -4.85 23.39
CA TYR A 63 11.78 -5.00 22.54
C TYR A 63 12.14 -3.70 21.82
N PHE A 64 11.13 -2.98 21.33
CA PHE A 64 11.35 -1.69 20.66
C PHE A 64 11.37 -0.49 21.60
N GLY A 65 11.22 -0.71 22.89
CA GLY A 65 11.25 0.36 23.89
C GLY A 65 10.18 1.43 23.66
N VAL A 66 8.92 1.01 23.46
CA VAL A 66 7.81 1.94 23.26
C VAL A 66 7.72 2.90 24.44
N ARG A 67 7.70 4.20 24.14
CA ARG A 67 7.71 5.28 25.15
C ARG A 67 6.30 5.57 25.64
N TRP A 68 5.97 5.02 26.80
CA TRP A 68 4.68 5.26 27.45
C TRP A 68 4.76 6.49 28.35
N HIS A 69 3.82 7.42 28.18
CA HIS A 69 3.57 8.53 29.15
C HIS A 69 2.56 8.12 30.20
N GLY A 70 1.48 7.41 29.83
CA GLY A 70 0.61 6.66 30.72
C GLY A 70 0.85 5.17 30.49
N GLN A 71 1.05 4.40 31.56
CA GLN A 71 1.29 2.96 31.46
C GLN A 71 -0.02 2.24 31.13
N PRO A 72 -0.01 1.30 30.18
CA PRO A 72 -1.18 0.46 29.93
C PRO A 72 -1.48 -0.45 31.12
N THR A 73 -2.75 -0.67 31.39
CA THR A 73 -3.18 -1.58 32.46
C THR A 73 -3.11 -3.05 32.03
N GLU A 74 -3.36 -3.30 30.77
CA GLU A 74 -3.34 -4.62 30.10
C GLU A 74 -2.87 -4.46 28.66
N VAL A 75 -2.57 -5.57 27.99
CA VAL A 75 -2.22 -5.55 26.55
C VAL A 75 -3.46 -5.69 25.68
N LEU A 76 -4.31 -6.67 25.98
CA LEU A 76 -5.54 -6.99 25.25
C LEU A 76 -6.51 -7.71 26.17
N PRO A 77 -7.47 -7.03 26.79
CA PRO A 77 -8.46 -7.63 27.69
C PRO A 77 -9.31 -8.72 27.03
N ALA A 78 -9.66 -8.51 25.76
CA ALA A 78 -10.42 -9.48 24.97
C ALA A 78 -10.01 -9.43 23.49
N ALA A 79 -9.73 -10.60 22.94
CA ALA A 79 -9.39 -10.75 21.51
C ALA A 79 -10.67 -10.83 20.65
N VAL A 80 -11.40 -9.72 20.55
CA VAL A 80 -12.67 -9.60 19.81
C VAL A 80 -12.48 -8.81 18.51
N MET A 81 -13.29 -9.11 17.51
CA MET A 81 -13.35 -8.33 16.25
C MET A 81 -14.80 -8.12 15.84
N PRO A 82 -15.16 -6.87 15.45
CA PRO A 82 -14.40 -5.63 15.63
C PRO A 82 -14.37 -5.17 17.09
N GLY A 83 -13.48 -4.19 17.38
CA GLY A 83 -13.50 -3.47 18.67
C GLY A 83 -12.51 -4.01 19.72
N ALA A 84 -11.44 -4.70 19.32
CA ALA A 84 -10.35 -5.05 20.24
C ALA A 84 -9.75 -3.79 20.88
N ASP A 85 -9.66 -3.76 22.20
CA ASP A 85 -9.06 -2.66 22.97
C ASP A 85 -7.60 -3.00 23.30
N TRP A 86 -6.70 -2.39 22.56
CA TRP A 86 -5.27 -2.60 22.70
C TRP A 86 -4.65 -1.62 23.67
N PHE A 87 -3.88 -2.13 24.62
CA PHE A 87 -3.12 -1.35 25.60
C PHE A 87 -3.96 -0.27 26.33
N PRO A 88 -5.13 -0.63 26.91
CA PRO A 88 -5.99 0.33 27.59
C PRO A 88 -5.22 1.09 28.70
N GLY A 89 -5.45 2.41 28.76
CA GLY A 89 -4.74 3.31 29.67
C GLY A 89 -3.36 3.74 29.16
N GLY A 90 -2.80 3.07 28.16
CA GLY A 90 -1.55 3.46 27.53
C GLY A 90 -1.67 4.79 26.77
N THR A 91 -0.72 5.70 26.97
CA THR A 91 -0.63 6.93 26.18
C THR A 91 0.78 7.11 25.61
N LEU A 92 0.87 7.58 24.36
CA LEU A 92 2.12 7.74 23.62
C LEU A 92 1.96 8.81 22.53
N ASN A 93 3.05 9.09 21.81
CA ASN A 93 3.00 9.97 20.64
C ASN A 93 3.81 9.38 19.45
N TYR A 94 3.23 9.36 18.26
CA TYR A 94 3.90 8.82 17.07
C TYR A 94 5.15 9.61 16.68
N ALA A 95 5.05 10.96 16.66
CA ALA A 95 6.16 11.81 16.24
C ALA A 95 7.35 11.73 17.22
N GLU A 96 7.11 11.48 18.50
CA GLU A 96 8.14 11.24 19.51
C GLU A 96 8.98 10.00 19.16
N HIS A 97 8.34 8.93 18.69
CA HIS A 97 9.03 7.72 18.28
C HIS A 97 9.77 7.92 16.95
N ALA A 98 9.14 8.56 15.97
CA ALA A 98 9.75 8.82 14.65
C ALA A 98 10.95 9.79 14.71
N LEU A 99 10.91 10.74 15.66
CA LEU A 99 11.97 11.74 15.88
C LEU A 99 12.93 11.37 17.01
N ALA A 100 12.85 10.14 17.52
CA ALA A 100 13.77 9.65 18.54
C ALA A 100 15.19 9.56 17.98
N THR A 101 16.16 9.88 18.86
CA THR A 101 17.56 9.54 18.60
C THR A 101 17.73 8.03 18.77
N HIS A 102 17.68 7.32 17.67
CA HIS A 102 18.18 5.96 17.61
C HIS A 102 19.71 5.99 17.57
N GLU A 103 20.36 4.86 17.78
CA GLU A 103 21.78 4.69 17.43
C GLU A 103 21.91 4.74 15.88
N ARG A 104 21.56 5.87 15.30
CA ARG A 104 21.84 6.19 13.91
C ARG A 104 23.35 6.36 13.82
N GLY A 105 23.96 6.10 12.69
CA GLY A 105 25.37 6.31 12.45
C GLY A 105 25.88 7.69 12.92
N ALA A 106 26.65 8.41 12.14
CA ALA A 106 27.05 9.77 12.53
C ALA A 106 25.82 10.70 12.65
N VAL A 107 25.86 11.68 13.56
CA VAL A 107 24.79 12.67 13.74
C VAL A 107 24.50 13.43 12.44
N GLU A 108 25.50 13.49 11.55
CA GLU A 108 25.43 14.13 10.23
C GLU A 108 24.77 13.24 9.16
N ASP A 109 24.55 11.94 9.42
CA ASP A 109 23.88 11.07 8.46
C ASP A 109 22.42 11.56 8.23
N PRO A 110 21.97 11.62 6.97
CA PRO A 110 20.62 12.10 6.69
C PRO A 110 19.58 11.12 7.27
N ALA A 111 18.56 11.67 7.94
CA ALA A 111 17.35 10.94 8.27
C ALA A 111 16.38 10.93 7.07
N VAL A 112 16.45 11.96 6.23
CA VAL A 112 15.61 12.12 5.06
C VAL A 112 16.47 12.57 3.87
N ILE A 113 16.28 11.90 2.75
CA ILE A 113 16.78 12.30 1.43
C ILE A 113 15.54 12.52 0.56
N ALA A 114 15.29 13.76 0.16
CA ALA A 114 14.19 14.10 -0.73
C ALA A 114 14.74 14.50 -2.10
N VAL A 115 14.20 13.92 -3.16
CA VAL A 115 14.62 14.11 -4.53
C VAL A 115 13.41 14.48 -5.38
N ALA A 116 13.46 15.62 -6.05
CA ALA A 116 12.45 16.03 -7.00
C ALA A 116 12.77 15.53 -8.42
N GLU A 117 11.77 15.52 -9.30
CA GLU A 117 11.92 15.07 -10.70
C GLU A 117 12.99 15.84 -11.48
N ASP A 118 13.22 17.12 -11.17
CA ASP A 118 14.25 17.93 -11.79
C ASP A 118 15.68 17.67 -11.27
N GLY A 119 15.81 16.69 -10.35
CA GLY A 119 17.08 16.33 -9.73
C GLY A 119 17.48 17.20 -8.55
N THR A 120 16.65 18.14 -8.13
CA THR A 120 16.87 18.90 -6.89
C THR A 120 16.82 17.97 -5.69
N GLU A 121 17.81 18.07 -4.81
CA GLU A 121 17.92 17.25 -3.61
C GLU A 121 17.91 18.08 -2.34
N GLN A 122 17.22 17.57 -1.34
CA GLN A 122 17.26 18.09 0.02
C GLN A 122 17.60 16.94 0.98
N LEU A 123 18.67 17.10 1.72
CA LEU A 123 19.09 16.16 2.76
C LEU A 123 18.82 16.81 4.12
N LEU A 124 18.14 16.07 5.00
CA LEU A 124 17.91 16.53 6.37
C LEU A 124 18.48 15.52 7.36
N THR A 125 19.34 15.99 8.25
CA THR A 125 19.71 15.24 9.45
C THR A 125 18.52 15.19 10.42
N LEU A 126 18.55 14.29 11.39
CA LEU A 126 17.49 14.22 12.40
C LEU A 126 17.32 15.53 13.19
N PRO A 127 18.40 16.23 13.64
CA PRO A 127 18.25 17.55 14.28
C PRO A 127 17.58 18.58 13.37
N GLN A 128 17.93 18.63 12.10
CA GLN A 128 17.31 19.55 11.13
C GLN A 128 15.81 19.24 10.92
N LEU A 129 15.47 17.94 10.82
CA LEU A 129 14.07 17.52 10.73
C LEU A 129 13.29 17.92 11.99
N ARG A 130 13.85 17.70 13.19
CA ARG A 130 13.24 18.10 14.46
C ARG A 130 12.95 19.61 14.51
N THR A 131 13.94 20.44 14.15
CA THR A 131 13.76 21.90 14.08
C THR A 131 12.64 22.32 13.14
N GLN A 132 12.56 21.72 11.95
CA GLN A 132 11.49 22.01 10.97
C GLN A 132 10.12 21.55 11.50
N VAL A 133 10.04 20.39 12.14
CA VAL A 133 8.81 19.87 12.76
C VAL A 133 8.36 20.78 13.91
N GLY A 134 9.28 21.23 14.78
CA GLY A 134 8.96 22.15 15.88
C GLY A 134 8.43 23.50 15.37
N ALA A 135 9.05 24.06 14.33
CA ALA A 135 8.60 25.30 13.70
C ALA A 135 7.19 25.16 13.11
N ALA A 136 6.94 24.07 12.35
CA ALA A 136 5.61 23.79 11.78
C ALA A 136 4.56 23.51 12.86
N GLN A 137 4.92 22.80 13.93
CA GLN A 137 4.05 22.56 15.08
C GLN A 137 3.60 23.89 15.73
N LEU A 138 4.54 24.80 15.98
CA LEU A 138 4.22 26.10 16.54
C LEU A 138 3.28 26.91 15.61
N GLY A 139 3.53 26.85 14.30
CA GLY A 139 2.66 27.48 13.31
C GLY A 139 1.25 26.90 13.31
N LEU A 140 1.11 25.55 13.35
CA LEU A 140 -0.19 24.89 13.43
C LEU A 140 -0.94 25.21 14.73
N ARG A 141 -0.24 25.31 15.86
CA ARG A 141 -0.85 25.79 17.14
C ARG A 141 -1.41 27.20 17.00
N ARG A 142 -0.70 28.10 16.34
CA ARG A 142 -1.20 29.48 16.08
C ARG A 142 -2.47 29.49 15.24
N LEU A 143 -2.64 28.48 14.37
CA LEU A 143 -3.88 28.27 13.60
C LEU A 143 -4.96 27.53 14.38
N GLY A 144 -4.75 27.25 15.68
CA GLY A 144 -5.73 26.62 16.55
C GLY A 144 -5.74 25.08 16.51
N VAL A 145 -4.71 24.45 15.93
CA VAL A 145 -4.64 22.97 15.89
C VAL A 145 -4.21 22.44 17.25
N GLY A 146 -4.98 21.52 17.80
CA GLY A 146 -4.72 20.78 19.03
C GLY A 146 -5.05 19.30 18.88
N ALA A 147 -5.01 18.54 19.98
CA ALA A 147 -5.29 17.12 19.98
C ALA A 147 -6.71 16.83 19.44
N GLY A 148 -6.81 15.86 18.52
CA GLY A 148 -8.07 15.46 17.87
C GLY A 148 -8.51 16.38 16.72
N ASP A 149 -7.87 17.53 16.46
CA ASP A 149 -8.11 18.33 15.27
C ASP A 149 -7.59 17.62 14.01
N ARG A 150 -8.12 17.99 12.84
CA ARG A 150 -7.77 17.37 11.55
C ARG A 150 -7.01 18.37 10.68
N VAL A 151 -5.81 17.98 10.28
CA VAL A 151 -5.02 18.67 9.28
C VAL A 151 -5.05 17.86 7.98
N VAL A 152 -5.53 18.47 6.91
CA VAL A 152 -5.56 17.84 5.60
C VAL A 152 -4.55 18.49 4.67
N ALA A 153 -4.01 17.70 3.73
CA ALA A 153 -2.98 18.15 2.83
C ALA A 153 -3.18 17.69 1.39
N LEU A 154 -3.06 18.62 0.46
CA LEU A 154 -2.93 18.36 -0.98
C LEU A 154 -1.46 18.59 -1.35
N VAL A 155 -0.64 17.56 -1.24
CA VAL A 155 0.83 17.67 -1.29
C VAL A 155 1.47 16.47 -1.99
N PRO A 156 2.60 16.65 -2.71
CA PRO A 156 3.37 15.55 -3.24
C PRO A 156 4.21 14.87 -2.15
N ASN A 157 4.99 13.85 -2.52
CA ASN A 157 5.92 13.14 -1.61
C ASN A 157 7.17 14.00 -1.33
N SER A 158 7.02 15.00 -0.49
CA SER A 158 8.02 16.04 -0.20
C SER A 158 8.36 16.14 1.28
N VAL A 159 9.43 16.90 1.58
CA VAL A 159 9.80 17.24 2.96
C VAL A 159 8.67 17.96 3.68
N GLN A 160 7.97 18.89 3.00
CA GLN A 160 6.88 19.64 3.60
C GLN A 160 5.69 18.74 3.99
N ALA A 161 5.40 17.70 3.18
CA ALA A 161 4.40 16.70 3.53
C ALA A 161 4.78 15.93 4.80
N LEU A 162 6.04 15.47 4.89
CA LEU A 162 6.56 14.77 6.05
C LEU A 162 6.56 15.66 7.31
N VAL A 163 7.08 16.89 7.19
CA VAL A 163 7.13 17.85 8.30
C VAL A 163 5.72 18.22 8.77
N GLY A 164 4.79 18.47 7.85
CA GLY A 164 3.39 18.76 8.16
C GLY A 164 2.71 17.60 8.89
N PHE A 165 2.95 16.36 8.45
CA PHE A 165 2.45 15.17 9.14
C PHE A 165 3.04 15.03 10.55
N LEU A 166 4.37 15.10 10.70
CA LEU A 166 5.01 14.93 12.01
C LEU A 166 4.63 16.06 13.00
N ALA A 167 4.49 17.29 12.51
CA ALA A 167 4.00 18.41 13.31
C ALA A 167 2.55 18.19 13.76
N THR A 168 1.68 17.66 12.87
CA THR A 168 0.30 17.29 13.22
C THR A 168 0.27 16.18 14.27
N ALA A 169 1.01 15.10 14.06
CA ALA A 169 1.07 13.97 14.98
C ALA A 169 1.68 14.35 16.34
N SER A 170 2.66 15.27 16.37
CA SER A 170 3.26 15.76 17.62
C SER A 170 2.25 16.48 18.52
N LEU A 171 1.24 17.13 17.91
CA LEU A 171 0.14 17.78 18.61
C LEU A 171 -0.97 16.80 19.08
N GLY A 172 -0.87 15.51 18.72
CA GLY A 172 -1.96 14.56 18.90
C GLY A 172 -3.15 14.82 17.96
N ALA A 173 -2.95 15.57 16.90
CA ALA A 173 -3.93 15.85 15.85
C ALA A 173 -3.89 14.77 14.76
N VAL A 174 -4.92 14.75 13.92
CA VAL A 174 -5.18 13.73 12.92
C VAL A 174 -4.76 14.22 11.53
N TRP A 175 -3.97 13.43 10.83
CA TRP A 175 -3.52 13.73 9.48
C TRP A 175 -4.40 13.08 8.41
N SER A 176 -4.55 13.75 7.27
CA SER A 176 -5.03 13.10 6.05
C SER A 176 -4.47 13.79 4.81
N SER A 177 -4.06 13.05 3.80
CA SER A 177 -3.47 13.62 2.58
C SER A 177 -4.05 13.05 1.31
N CYS A 178 -4.03 13.88 0.26
CA CYS A 178 -4.23 13.50 -1.12
C CYS A 178 -3.03 13.96 -1.94
N SER A 179 -2.69 13.20 -2.96
CA SER A 179 -1.70 13.62 -3.94
C SER A 179 -2.26 14.75 -4.83
N PRO A 180 -1.44 15.71 -5.28
CA PRO A 180 -1.91 16.89 -6.03
C PRO A 180 -2.43 16.55 -7.44
N ASP A 181 -2.20 15.35 -7.94
CA ASP A 181 -2.77 14.82 -9.18
C ASP A 181 -4.25 14.41 -9.06
N PHE A 182 -4.80 14.39 -7.83
CA PHE A 182 -6.23 14.15 -7.63
C PHE A 182 -7.05 15.36 -8.05
N GLY A 183 -8.13 15.12 -8.80
CA GLY A 183 -9.08 16.17 -9.16
C GLY A 183 -9.83 16.74 -7.93
N ALA A 184 -10.29 17.99 -8.04
CA ALA A 184 -10.96 18.68 -6.96
C ALA A 184 -12.17 17.89 -6.38
N PRO A 185 -13.06 17.27 -7.17
CA PRO A 185 -14.18 16.48 -6.62
C PRO A 185 -13.69 15.36 -5.72
N SER A 186 -12.69 14.61 -6.17
CA SER A 186 -12.13 13.48 -5.43
C SER A 186 -11.52 13.89 -4.08
N VAL A 187 -10.87 15.04 -4.02
CA VAL A 187 -10.30 15.60 -2.77
C VAL A 187 -11.41 16.12 -1.86
N ILE A 188 -12.40 16.81 -2.42
CA ILE A 188 -13.56 17.34 -1.69
C ILE A 188 -14.34 16.20 -1.04
N ASP A 189 -14.62 15.12 -1.78
CA ASP A 189 -15.33 13.94 -1.28
C ASP A 189 -14.63 13.28 -0.07
N ARG A 190 -13.32 13.41 0.01
CA ARG A 190 -12.53 12.89 1.13
C ARG A 190 -12.51 13.86 2.31
N PHE A 191 -12.08 15.08 2.06
CA PHE A 191 -11.80 16.03 3.13
C PHE A 191 -13.06 16.53 3.83
N THR A 192 -14.20 16.68 3.12
CA THR A 192 -15.47 17.08 3.73
C THR A 192 -15.98 16.09 4.77
N GLN A 193 -15.66 14.79 4.61
CA GLN A 193 -16.10 13.76 5.56
C GLN A 193 -15.51 13.93 6.96
N ILE A 194 -14.33 14.55 7.07
CA ILE A 194 -13.60 14.65 8.34
C ILE A 194 -13.57 16.06 8.93
N SER A 195 -14.21 17.04 8.28
CA SER A 195 -14.34 18.43 8.76
C SER A 195 -13.00 19.00 9.25
N PRO A 196 -12.00 19.24 8.36
CA PRO A 196 -10.65 19.63 8.75
C PRO A 196 -10.58 21.04 9.36
N THR A 197 -9.61 21.24 10.26
CA THR A 197 -9.29 22.52 10.88
C THR A 197 -8.33 23.34 10.01
N VAL A 198 -7.32 22.68 9.40
CA VAL A 198 -6.30 23.33 8.56
C VAL A 198 -6.11 22.56 7.26
N LEU A 199 -5.91 23.30 6.17
CA LEU A 199 -5.52 22.77 4.86
C LEU A 199 -4.09 23.21 4.53
N LEU A 200 -3.21 22.27 4.22
CA LEU A 200 -1.92 22.49 3.57
C LEU A 200 -2.07 22.20 2.08
N ALA A 201 -1.62 23.07 1.21
CA ALA A 201 -1.76 22.82 -0.23
C ALA A 201 -0.60 23.40 -1.04
N VAL A 202 -0.11 22.62 -2.02
CA VAL A 202 0.86 23.11 -3.02
C VAL A 202 0.18 23.96 -4.07
N ASP A 203 0.99 24.78 -4.78
CA ASP A 203 0.56 25.52 -5.97
C ASP A 203 0.54 24.66 -7.25
N GLY A 204 1.25 23.55 -7.24
CA GLY A 204 1.35 22.61 -8.35
C GLY A 204 2.36 21.50 -8.10
N TYR A 205 2.65 20.74 -9.13
CA TYR A 205 3.63 19.64 -9.09
C TYR A 205 4.26 19.43 -10.47
N ARG A 206 5.41 18.71 -10.51
CA ARG A 206 6.06 18.27 -11.74
C ARG A 206 5.86 16.78 -11.93
N TYR A 207 5.56 16.38 -13.18
CA TYR A 207 5.42 14.97 -13.51
C TYR A 207 5.66 14.72 -15.01
N GLY A 208 6.56 13.81 -15.33
CA GLY A 208 6.91 13.49 -16.71
C GLY A 208 7.51 14.66 -17.49
N GLY A 209 8.32 15.51 -16.84
CA GLY A 209 8.93 16.70 -17.42
C GLY A 209 7.98 17.88 -17.62
N ARG A 210 6.78 17.85 -17.04
CA ARG A 210 5.75 18.88 -17.18
C ARG A 210 5.32 19.44 -15.83
N GLU A 211 4.95 20.72 -15.83
CA GLU A 211 4.37 21.40 -14.67
C GLU A 211 2.83 21.36 -14.73
N PHE A 212 2.22 21.11 -13.58
CA PHE A 212 0.77 21.07 -13.41
C PHE A 212 0.38 22.00 -12.28
N ALA A 213 -0.22 23.14 -12.62
CA ALA A 213 -0.74 24.09 -11.64
C ALA A 213 -2.07 23.56 -11.05
N VAL A 214 -2.22 23.64 -9.71
CA VAL A 214 -3.44 23.20 -9.01
C VAL A 214 -4.17 24.32 -8.26
N ALA A 215 -3.84 25.58 -8.53
CA ALA A 215 -4.43 26.73 -7.85
C ALA A 215 -5.97 26.76 -7.92
N ASP A 216 -6.57 26.37 -9.06
CA ASP A 216 -8.01 26.28 -9.23
C ASP A 216 -8.63 25.16 -8.40
N THR A 217 -7.94 24.02 -8.34
CA THR A 217 -8.31 22.88 -7.49
C THR A 217 -8.30 23.29 -6.02
N VAL A 218 -7.25 23.91 -5.54
CA VAL A 218 -7.12 24.43 -4.15
C VAL A 218 -8.24 25.42 -3.82
N ARG A 219 -8.56 26.32 -4.77
CA ARG A 219 -9.66 27.30 -4.60
C ARG A 219 -11.02 26.61 -4.45
N LYS A 220 -11.29 25.56 -5.23
CA LYS A 220 -12.52 24.76 -5.13
C LYS A 220 -12.60 24.01 -3.79
N ILE A 221 -11.51 23.38 -3.37
CA ILE A 221 -11.40 22.68 -2.09
C ILE A 221 -11.68 23.63 -0.92
N ARG A 222 -11.04 24.78 -0.88
CA ARG A 222 -11.24 25.80 0.18
C ARG A 222 -12.70 26.25 0.28
N ARG A 223 -13.37 26.46 -0.88
CA ARG A 223 -14.81 26.82 -0.90
C ARG A 223 -15.70 25.70 -0.34
N ALA A 224 -15.33 24.45 -0.55
CA ALA A 224 -16.07 23.29 -0.04
C ALA A 224 -15.81 23.03 1.46
N LEU A 225 -14.81 23.67 2.05
CA LEU A 225 -14.40 23.51 3.44
C LEU A 225 -14.55 24.83 4.23
N PRO A 226 -15.78 25.34 4.44
CA PRO A 226 -15.99 26.65 5.07
C PRO A 226 -15.58 26.72 6.54
N GLY A 227 -15.36 25.56 7.19
CA GLY A 227 -14.95 25.46 8.60
C GLY A 227 -13.45 25.54 8.85
N LEU A 228 -12.62 25.76 7.83
CA LEU A 228 -11.18 25.90 7.99
C LEU A 228 -10.82 27.12 8.85
N ALA A 229 -10.04 26.90 9.92
CA ALA A 229 -9.41 27.96 10.69
C ALA A 229 -8.23 28.59 9.95
N GLY A 230 -7.56 27.82 9.06
CA GLY A 230 -6.45 28.32 8.26
C GLY A 230 -6.17 27.47 7.03
N ALA A 231 -5.52 28.11 6.05
CA ALA A 231 -4.99 27.44 4.87
C ALA A 231 -3.55 27.87 4.61
N VAL A 232 -2.67 26.93 4.34
CA VAL A 232 -1.23 27.14 4.14
C VAL A 232 -0.84 26.81 2.70
N HIS A 233 -0.14 27.71 2.08
CA HIS A 233 0.39 27.57 0.73
C HIS A 233 1.84 27.07 0.77
N ILE A 234 2.13 26.02 0.04
CA ILE A 234 3.46 25.43 -0.15
C ILE A 234 3.91 25.70 -1.60
N PRO A 235 4.96 26.50 -1.82
CA PRO A 235 5.35 26.95 -3.17
C PRO A 235 6.19 25.88 -3.90
N ALA A 236 5.57 24.82 -4.40
CA ALA A 236 6.26 23.75 -5.17
C ALA A 236 6.65 24.21 -6.59
N LEU A 237 5.87 25.10 -7.22
CA LEU A 237 6.19 25.74 -8.50
C LEU A 237 6.68 27.18 -8.34
N GLY A 238 6.81 27.66 -7.09
CA GLY A 238 7.34 28.98 -6.77
C GLY A 238 6.37 30.15 -6.99
N THR A 239 5.06 29.89 -7.01
CA THR A 239 4.07 30.96 -7.10
C THR A 239 3.83 31.61 -5.74
N ALA A 240 3.35 32.87 -5.74
CA ALA A 240 2.97 33.56 -4.52
C ALA A 240 1.71 32.92 -3.87
N ALA A 241 1.63 33.01 -2.54
CA ALA A 241 0.46 32.52 -1.82
C ALA A 241 -0.82 33.23 -2.28
N PRO A 242 -1.89 32.48 -2.59
CA PRO A 242 -3.18 33.06 -2.92
C PRO A 242 -3.79 33.83 -1.73
N ASP A 243 -4.67 34.78 -2.03
CA ASP A 243 -5.37 35.56 -1.00
C ASP A 243 -6.04 34.65 0.06
N GLY A 244 -5.80 34.97 1.33
CA GLY A 244 -6.33 34.23 2.48
C GLY A 244 -5.66 32.88 2.73
N MET A 245 -4.46 32.67 2.19
CA MET A 245 -3.54 31.60 2.61
C MET A 245 -2.26 32.23 3.16
N ILE A 246 -1.69 31.61 4.18
CA ILE A 246 -0.36 31.97 4.68
C ILE A 246 0.70 31.11 3.95
N GLY A 247 1.89 31.70 3.74
CA GLY A 247 3.00 30.96 3.15
C GLY A 247 3.58 29.92 4.12
N TRP A 248 4.14 28.83 3.59
CA TRP A 248 4.87 27.84 4.39
C TRP A 248 5.99 28.47 5.21
N ASP A 249 6.75 29.40 4.63
CA ASP A 249 7.84 30.10 5.32
C ASP A 249 7.32 30.99 6.46
N GLU A 250 6.13 31.57 6.32
CA GLU A 250 5.48 32.32 7.38
C GLU A 250 5.00 31.37 8.51
N LEU A 251 4.41 30.23 8.16
CA LEU A 251 4.01 29.20 9.13
C LEU A 251 5.20 28.74 9.98
N THR A 252 6.36 28.55 9.36
CA THR A 252 7.58 27.98 9.95
C THR A 252 8.64 29.01 10.32
N SER A 253 8.27 30.31 10.37
CA SER A 253 9.21 31.42 10.56
C SER A 253 9.92 31.42 11.93
N GLU A 254 9.36 30.77 12.92
CA GLU A 254 9.88 30.72 14.29
C GLU A 254 10.44 29.33 14.59
N ALA A 255 11.74 29.24 14.85
CA ALA A 255 12.40 27.99 15.19
C ALA A 255 11.96 27.52 16.59
N ALA A 256 11.60 26.24 16.70
CA ALA A 256 11.22 25.61 17.94
C ALA A 256 11.64 24.13 17.96
N GLU A 257 11.87 23.58 19.14
CA GLU A 257 11.93 22.12 19.32
C GLU A 257 10.51 21.57 19.40
N PRO A 258 10.26 20.38 18.83
CA PRO A 258 8.92 19.79 18.91
C PRO A 258 8.60 19.33 20.33
N GLU A 259 7.39 19.62 20.76
CA GLU A 259 6.78 19.07 21.97
C GLU A 259 5.83 17.94 21.57
N PHE A 260 5.73 16.90 22.40
CA PHE A 260 4.94 15.72 22.07
C PHE A 260 3.75 15.62 23.04
N THR A 261 2.54 15.79 22.51
CA THR A 261 1.29 15.63 23.27
C THR A 261 0.95 14.14 23.36
N PRO A 262 0.99 13.53 24.56
CA PRO A 262 0.59 12.14 24.72
C PRO A 262 -0.90 11.98 24.45
N VAL A 263 -1.26 10.95 23.69
CA VAL A 263 -2.65 10.59 23.38
C VAL A 263 -2.91 9.11 23.69
N PRO A 264 -4.15 8.69 23.94
CA PRO A 264 -4.48 7.27 24.14
C PRO A 264 -3.98 6.41 22.98
N PHE A 265 -3.65 5.14 23.26
CA PHE A 265 -3.22 4.17 22.24
C PHE A 265 -4.16 4.12 21.04
N SER A 266 -5.48 4.14 21.32
CA SER A 266 -6.55 4.09 20.30
C SER A 266 -6.84 5.44 19.63
N ALA A 267 -6.16 6.54 20.01
CA ALA A 267 -6.40 7.85 19.41
C ALA A 267 -6.08 7.82 17.90
N PRO A 268 -6.89 8.51 17.06
CA PRO A 268 -6.64 8.59 15.63
C PRO A 268 -5.29 9.22 15.29
N LEU A 269 -4.51 8.57 14.43
CA LEU A 269 -3.27 9.11 13.86
C LEU A 269 -3.53 9.77 12.51
N TRP A 270 -4.19 9.03 11.64
CA TRP A 270 -4.52 9.49 10.29
C TRP A 270 -5.84 8.91 9.78
N VAL A 271 -6.34 9.54 8.73
CA VAL A 271 -7.47 9.02 7.95
C VAL A 271 -6.98 8.71 6.55
N LEU A 272 -7.04 7.44 6.18
CA LEU A 272 -6.77 6.95 4.83
C LEU A 272 -8.08 6.65 4.12
N TYR A 273 -8.03 6.61 2.79
CA TYR A 273 -9.22 6.35 2.00
C TYR A 273 -9.02 5.17 1.07
N SER A 274 -9.96 4.25 1.08
CA SER A 274 -10.08 3.21 0.06
C SER A 274 -11.32 3.45 -0.79
N SER A 275 -11.25 3.02 -2.06
CA SER A 275 -12.43 3.06 -2.94
C SER A 275 -13.52 2.17 -2.36
N GLY A 276 -14.67 2.76 -2.02
CA GLY A 276 -15.86 2.00 -1.61
C GLY A 276 -16.53 1.35 -2.82
N THR A 277 -17.14 0.20 -2.61
CA THR A 277 -17.93 -0.48 -3.66
C THR A 277 -19.26 0.22 -3.96
N THR A 278 -19.70 1.16 -3.11
CA THR A 278 -21.05 1.71 -3.09
C THR A 278 -21.17 3.23 -2.97
N GLY A 279 -20.14 4.02 -3.27
CA GLY A 279 -20.25 5.49 -3.17
C GLY A 279 -18.98 6.20 -2.76
N LEU A 280 -19.06 7.10 -1.76
CA LEU A 280 -17.92 7.86 -1.26
C LEU A 280 -16.80 6.94 -0.73
N PRO A 281 -15.52 7.34 -0.87
CA PRO A 281 -14.40 6.61 -0.30
C PRO A 281 -14.57 6.39 1.20
N LYS A 282 -14.22 5.19 1.69
CA LYS A 282 -14.25 4.86 3.12
C LYS A 282 -13.19 5.65 3.87
N PRO A 283 -13.52 6.47 4.86
CA PRO A 283 -12.56 7.22 5.66
C PRO A 283 -12.06 6.37 6.83
N ILE A 284 -10.99 5.64 6.60
CA ILE A 284 -10.43 4.61 7.47
C ILE A 284 -9.52 5.26 8.51
N VAL A 285 -9.79 5.04 9.78
CA VAL A 285 -9.02 5.62 10.90
C VAL A 285 -8.14 4.55 11.53
N GLN A 286 -6.82 4.73 11.48
CA GLN A 286 -5.88 3.92 12.26
C GLN A 286 -5.40 4.69 13.50
N SER A 287 -5.09 3.92 14.56
CA SER A 287 -4.66 4.48 15.83
C SER A 287 -3.16 4.80 15.89
N VAL A 288 -2.80 5.75 16.76
CA VAL A 288 -1.41 6.09 17.05
C VAL A 288 -0.62 4.87 17.51
N GLY A 289 -1.10 4.17 18.53
CA GLY A 289 -0.39 3.04 19.11
C GLY A 289 -0.35 1.82 18.16
N GLY A 290 -1.48 1.57 17.50
CA GLY A 290 -1.56 0.45 16.55
C GLY A 290 -0.56 0.57 15.42
N ILE A 291 -0.41 1.76 14.84
CA ILE A 291 0.56 2.00 13.78
C ILE A 291 2.00 1.99 14.29
N VAL A 292 2.29 2.56 15.45
CA VAL A 292 3.63 2.50 16.05
C VAL A 292 4.08 1.04 16.18
N LEU A 293 3.28 0.18 16.81
CA LEU A 293 3.65 -1.23 17.01
C LEU A 293 3.74 -1.99 15.68
N GLU A 294 2.75 -1.81 14.80
CA GLU A 294 2.70 -2.54 13.54
C GLU A 294 3.87 -2.18 12.62
N HIS A 295 4.19 -0.87 12.48
CA HIS A 295 5.29 -0.45 11.64
C HIS A 295 6.66 -0.79 12.25
N LEU A 296 6.84 -0.70 13.57
CA LEU A 296 8.05 -1.20 14.23
C LEU A 296 8.26 -2.68 13.95
N LYS A 297 7.24 -3.52 14.19
CA LYS A 297 7.28 -4.95 13.91
C LYS A 297 7.56 -5.23 12.43
N SER A 298 6.81 -4.59 11.53
CA SER A 298 6.90 -4.87 10.10
C SER A 298 8.23 -4.44 9.52
N LEU A 299 8.63 -3.18 9.74
CA LEU A 299 9.84 -2.62 9.14
C LEU A 299 11.12 -3.24 9.71
N ARG A 300 11.15 -3.52 11.02
CA ARG A 300 12.34 -4.09 11.65
C ARG A 300 12.43 -5.62 11.50
N LEU A 301 11.32 -6.35 11.70
CA LEU A 301 11.38 -7.81 11.75
C LEU A 301 11.18 -8.47 10.37
N HIS A 302 10.36 -7.87 9.49
CA HIS A 302 10.11 -8.42 8.15
C HIS A 302 11.03 -7.85 7.08
N TRP A 303 11.37 -6.56 7.17
CA TRP A 303 12.21 -5.89 6.19
C TRP A 303 13.65 -5.70 6.65
N ASP A 304 13.94 -6.04 7.92
CA ASP A 304 15.25 -5.91 8.55
C ASP A 304 15.87 -4.51 8.47
N LEU A 305 15.01 -3.49 8.39
CA LEU A 305 15.41 -2.08 8.33
C LEU A 305 15.87 -1.60 9.72
N GLY A 306 16.93 -0.79 9.74
CA GLY A 306 17.44 -0.18 10.95
C GLY A 306 18.38 0.98 10.70
N PRO A 307 19.12 1.43 11.73
CA PRO A 307 20.15 2.44 11.58
C PRO A 307 21.19 2.07 10.53
N GLY A 308 21.49 3.01 9.62
CA GLY A 308 22.40 2.80 8.49
C GLY A 308 21.73 2.34 7.21
N ASP A 309 20.51 1.82 7.27
CA ASP A 309 19.73 1.45 6.09
C ASP A 309 19.10 2.64 5.41
N ARG A 310 18.88 2.52 4.10
CA ARG A 310 18.20 3.52 3.27
C ARG A 310 17.02 2.91 2.58
N PHE A 311 15.84 3.44 2.90
CA PHE A 311 14.55 2.92 2.48
C PHE A 311 13.93 3.81 1.42
N LEU A 312 13.78 3.30 0.21
CA LEU A 312 13.05 3.92 -0.90
C LEU A 312 11.82 3.10 -1.23
N TRP A 313 10.66 3.74 -1.25
CA TRP A 313 9.46 3.18 -1.88
C TRP A 313 8.87 4.21 -2.83
N PHE A 314 8.74 3.85 -4.11
CA PHE A 314 8.04 4.73 -5.04
C PHE A 314 6.55 4.78 -4.69
N THR A 315 6.09 5.97 -4.29
CA THR A 315 4.73 6.17 -3.80
C THR A 315 4.29 7.61 -3.92
N THR A 316 2.98 7.86 -3.77
CA THR A 316 2.40 9.19 -3.60
C THR A 316 1.75 9.33 -2.23
N THR A 317 1.47 10.54 -1.78
CA THR A 317 0.78 10.81 -0.50
C THR A 317 -0.67 10.33 -0.46
N GLY A 318 -1.25 9.99 -1.61
CA GLY A 318 -2.57 9.37 -1.74
C GLY A 318 -2.58 7.84 -1.64
N TRP A 319 -1.42 7.20 -1.45
CA TRP A 319 -1.29 5.75 -1.32
C TRP A 319 -0.70 5.38 0.04
N MET A 320 -1.25 4.34 0.70
CA MET A 320 -0.81 3.90 2.04
C MET A 320 0.68 3.56 2.11
N MET A 321 1.32 3.29 0.97
CA MET A 321 2.78 3.04 0.95
C MET A 321 3.59 4.28 1.31
N TRP A 322 3.04 5.49 1.21
CA TRP A 322 3.66 6.68 1.78
C TRP A 322 3.72 6.60 3.31
N ASN A 323 2.63 6.19 3.95
CA ASN A 323 2.54 5.99 5.40
C ASN A 323 3.52 4.92 5.87
N PHE A 324 3.69 3.86 5.06
CA PHE A 324 4.66 2.79 5.33
C PHE A 324 6.11 3.26 5.16
N LEU A 325 6.41 4.03 4.10
CA LEU A 325 7.74 4.61 3.84
C LEU A 325 8.20 5.50 4.99
N ILE A 326 7.36 6.45 5.41
CA ILE A 326 7.72 7.38 6.50
C ILE A 326 7.87 6.67 7.84
N GLY A 327 7.22 5.50 8.02
CA GLY A 327 7.43 4.61 9.14
C GLY A 327 8.90 4.14 9.30
N GLY A 328 9.72 4.21 8.24
CA GLY A 328 11.17 3.94 8.31
C GLY A 328 11.90 4.77 9.37
N LEU A 329 11.38 5.95 9.69
CA LEU A 329 11.91 6.79 10.78
C LEU A 329 11.76 6.14 12.15
N LEU A 330 10.71 5.34 12.40
CA LEU A 330 10.48 4.63 13.66
C LEU A 330 11.60 3.63 13.99
N VAL A 331 12.20 3.03 12.97
CA VAL A 331 13.30 2.04 13.11
C VAL A 331 14.68 2.63 12.87
N GLY A 332 14.79 3.95 12.74
CA GLY A 332 16.07 4.64 12.55
C GLY A 332 16.64 4.60 11.13
N ALA A 333 15.92 4.08 10.16
CA ALA A 333 16.34 4.10 8.75
C ALA A 333 16.29 5.51 8.15
N THR A 334 17.17 5.78 7.18
CA THR A 334 17.05 6.94 6.30
C THR A 334 15.95 6.69 5.29
N ILE A 335 14.95 7.56 5.21
CA ILE A 335 13.92 7.47 4.19
C ILE A 335 14.29 8.29 2.95
N VAL A 336 14.05 7.73 1.76
CA VAL A 336 14.26 8.40 0.49
C VAL A 336 12.90 8.73 -0.12
N LEU A 337 12.58 10.01 -0.17
CA LEU A 337 11.36 10.54 -0.77
C LEU A 337 11.67 10.88 -2.24
N PHE A 338 10.84 10.44 -3.17
CA PHE A 338 10.94 10.83 -4.57
C PHE A 338 9.62 11.43 -5.02
N ASP A 339 9.68 12.66 -5.55
CA ASP A 339 8.55 13.38 -6.14
C ASP A 339 8.77 13.52 -7.63
N GLY A 340 8.05 12.77 -8.45
CA GLY A 340 8.15 12.75 -9.89
C GLY A 340 7.67 11.47 -10.53
N SER A 341 7.80 11.40 -11.86
CA SER A 341 7.46 10.21 -12.63
C SER A 341 8.57 9.16 -12.56
N PRO A 342 8.26 7.88 -12.26
CA PRO A 342 9.25 6.80 -12.27
C PRO A 342 9.79 6.47 -13.67
N GLY A 343 9.09 6.95 -14.71
CA GLY A 343 9.46 6.77 -16.11
C GLY A 343 10.11 8.00 -16.76
N HIS A 344 10.41 9.07 -16.03
CA HIS A 344 11.01 10.28 -16.58
C HIS A 344 12.43 10.51 -16.01
N PRO A 345 13.43 10.80 -16.85
CA PRO A 345 13.38 10.83 -18.33
C PRO A 345 13.24 9.42 -18.96
N ASP A 346 13.47 8.36 -18.21
CA ASP A 346 13.32 6.96 -18.62
C ASP A 346 13.09 6.04 -17.41
N LEU A 347 12.79 4.76 -17.66
CA LEU A 347 12.52 3.76 -16.61
C LEU A 347 13.73 3.41 -15.73
N MET A 348 14.95 3.87 -16.06
CA MET A 348 16.14 3.71 -15.23
C MET A 348 16.21 4.74 -14.08
N THR A 349 15.33 5.72 -14.04
CA THR A 349 15.35 6.83 -13.08
C THR A 349 15.41 6.35 -11.63
N LEU A 350 14.52 5.46 -11.22
CA LEU A 350 14.52 4.94 -9.85
C LEU A 350 15.73 4.04 -9.55
N TRP A 351 16.25 3.32 -10.53
CA TRP A 351 17.45 2.50 -10.39
C TRP A 351 18.70 3.36 -10.19
N ARG A 352 18.85 4.46 -10.94
CA ARG A 352 19.92 5.45 -10.73
C ARG A 352 19.81 6.12 -9.36
N LEU A 353 18.58 6.42 -8.91
CA LEU A 353 18.34 6.94 -7.57
C LEU A 353 18.77 5.93 -6.49
N ALA A 354 18.42 4.65 -6.66
CA ALA A 354 18.82 3.58 -5.74
C ALA A 354 20.34 3.42 -5.64
N GLN A 355 21.05 3.45 -6.77
CA GLN A 355 22.52 3.45 -6.78
C GLN A 355 23.09 4.68 -6.09
N ARG A 356 22.65 5.88 -6.50
CA ARG A 356 23.19 7.17 -6.03
C ARG A 356 23.11 7.29 -4.51
N HIS A 357 21.99 6.88 -3.94
CA HIS A 357 21.77 6.95 -2.50
C HIS A 357 22.05 5.62 -1.77
N ARG A 358 22.63 4.63 -2.45
CA ARG A 358 22.97 3.31 -1.84
C ARG A 358 21.79 2.75 -1.06
N VAL A 359 20.62 2.70 -1.71
CA VAL A 359 19.38 2.19 -1.11
C VAL A 359 19.55 0.72 -0.74
N SER A 360 19.20 0.35 0.49
CA SER A 360 19.29 -1.03 0.99
C SER A 360 17.95 -1.78 0.82
N LEU A 361 16.81 -1.08 0.93
CA LEU A 361 15.48 -1.60 0.60
C LEU A 361 14.83 -0.72 -0.45
N PHE A 362 14.55 -1.32 -1.62
CA PHE A 362 13.86 -0.65 -2.71
C PHE A 362 12.48 -1.28 -2.97
N GLY A 363 11.43 -0.49 -2.76
CA GLY A 363 10.05 -0.89 -3.00
C GLY A 363 9.44 -0.24 -4.24
N MET A 364 8.67 -1.05 -4.99
CA MET A 364 8.02 -0.63 -6.23
C MET A 364 6.73 -1.40 -6.48
N SER A 365 5.95 -0.96 -7.47
CA SER A 365 4.77 -1.70 -7.90
C SER A 365 5.12 -2.81 -8.90
N ALA A 366 4.34 -3.90 -8.92
CA ALA A 366 4.51 -4.95 -9.93
C ALA A 366 4.36 -4.45 -11.39
N PRO A 367 3.47 -3.49 -11.71
CA PRO A 367 3.44 -2.86 -13.04
C PRO A 367 4.75 -2.17 -13.43
N TYR A 368 5.47 -1.54 -12.49
CA TYR A 368 6.77 -0.93 -12.81
C TYR A 368 7.81 -2.01 -13.15
N VAL A 369 7.83 -3.12 -12.42
CA VAL A 369 8.68 -4.28 -12.76
C VAL A 369 8.37 -4.79 -14.17
N ALA A 370 7.09 -4.98 -14.50
CA ALA A 370 6.67 -5.41 -15.82
C ALA A 370 7.08 -4.42 -16.93
N ALA A 371 6.97 -3.11 -16.69
CA ALA A 371 7.41 -2.10 -17.63
C ALA A 371 8.94 -2.15 -17.88
N CYS A 372 9.74 -2.31 -16.81
CA CYS A 372 11.19 -2.47 -16.91
C CYS A 372 11.57 -3.74 -17.70
N GLN A 373 10.89 -4.85 -17.42
CA GLN A 373 11.08 -6.12 -18.13
C GLN A 373 10.75 -5.98 -19.63
N LYS A 374 9.60 -5.39 -19.94
CA LYS A 374 9.16 -5.14 -21.33
C LYS A 374 10.12 -4.24 -22.08
N ALA A 375 10.68 -3.23 -21.43
CA ALA A 375 11.70 -2.35 -22.01
C ALA A 375 13.08 -3.02 -22.14
N GLY A 376 13.24 -4.27 -21.73
CA GLY A 376 14.49 -5.01 -21.82
C GLY A 376 15.61 -4.46 -20.94
N LEU A 377 15.26 -3.78 -19.84
CA LEU A 377 16.24 -3.18 -18.94
C LEU A 377 17.05 -4.25 -18.20
N ARG A 378 18.32 -3.94 -17.98
CA ARG A 378 19.28 -4.78 -17.25
C ARG A 378 20.03 -3.94 -16.19
N PRO A 379 19.36 -3.51 -15.13
CA PRO A 379 19.89 -2.51 -14.21
C PRO A 379 21.27 -2.89 -13.63
N SER A 380 21.50 -4.15 -13.27
CA SER A 380 22.78 -4.58 -12.67
C SER A 380 23.96 -4.57 -13.65
N THR A 381 23.72 -4.49 -14.98
CA THR A 381 24.82 -4.37 -15.96
C THR A 381 25.28 -2.94 -16.14
N GLU A 382 24.46 -1.96 -15.78
CA GLU A 382 24.71 -0.54 -15.96
C GLU A 382 25.04 0.19 -14.65
N LEU A 383 24.55 -0.34 -13.52
CA LEU A 383 24.58 0.31 -12.22
C LEU A 383 25.15 -0.62 -11.13
N ASP A 384 25.82 -0.04 -10.15
CA ASP A 384 26.18 -0.74 -8.91
C ASP A 384 25.00 -0.77 -7.94
N LEU A 385 24.27 -1.88 -7.93
CA LEU A 385 23.11 -2.11 -7.09
C LEU A 385 23.42 -3.01 -5.88
N THR A 386 24.70 -3.25 -5.57
CA THR A 386 25.13 -4.17 -4.51
C THR A 386 24.70 -3.73 -3.10
N ALA A 387 24.30 -2.47 -2.93
CA ALA A 387 23.74 -1.99 -1.67
C ALA A 387 22.30 -2.52 -1.42
N ILE A 388 21.58 -2.92 -2.47
CA ILE A 388 20.20 -3.41 -2.34
C ILE A 388 20.23 -4.81 -1.73
N GLY A 389 19.71 -4.93 -0.51
CA GLY A 389 19.54 -6.21 0.18
C GLY A 389 18.13 -6.81 -0.02
N ALA A 390 17.14 -5.96 -0.30
CA ALA A 390 15.77 -6.42 -0.55
C ALA A 390 15.05 -5.57 -1.60
N ILE A 391 14.23 -6.23 -2.40
CA ILE A 391 13.25 -5.61 -3.31
C ILE A 391 11.85 -5.89 -2.79
N GLY A 392 11.07 -4.83 -2.56
CA GLY A 392 9.66 -4.91 -2.22
C GLY A 392 8.76 -4.76 -3.44
N SER A 393 7.69 -5.55 -3.53
CA SER A 393 6.68 -5.40 -4.58
C SER A 393 5.27 -5.54 -4.04
N THR A 394 4.38 -4.60 -4.38
CA THR A 394 2.96 -4.63 -3.99
C THR A 394 2.08 -3.88 -5.00
N GLY A 395 0.78 -3.75 -4.70
CA GLY A 395 -0.22 -3.08 -5.52
C GLY A 395 -0.95 -4.02 -6.47
N SER A 396 -0.27 -5.04 -6.97
CA SER A 396 -0.82 -6.20 -7.68
C SER A 396 0.15 -7.39 -7.51
N PRO A 397 -0.28 -8.62 -7.79
CA PRO A 397 0.60 -9.78 -7.71
C PRO A 397 1.82 -9.63 -8.63
N LEU A 398 3.01 -9.91 -8.09
CA LEU A 398 4.23 -9.97 -8.88
C LEU A 398 4.21 -11.25 -9.71
N SER A 399 4.36 -11.15 -11.03
CA SER A 399 4.37 -12.31 -11.91
C SER A 399 5.62 -13.19 -11.72
N THR A 400 5.52 -14.48 -12.06
CA THR A 400 6.68 -15.39 -12.07
C THR A 400 7.83 -14.86 -12.94
N SER A 401 7.51 -14.26 -14.09
CA SER A 401 8.50 -13.59 -14.95
C SER A 401 9.13 -12.37 -14.28
N GLY A 402 8.36 -11.61 -13.49
CA GLY A 402 8.86 -10.49 -12.69
C GLY A 402 9.83 -10.93 -11.60
N PHE A 403 9.53 -12.03 -10.88
CA PHE A 403 10.48 -12.64 -9.93
C PHE A 403 11.78 -13.03 -10.62
N ARG A 404 11.70 -13.71 -11.79
CA ARG A 404 12.86 -14.10 -12.56
C ARG A 404 13.67 -12.90 -13.02
N TRP A 405 13.02 -11.87 -13.55
CA TRP A 405 13.68 -10.67 -14.02
C TRP A 405 14.43 -9.94 -12.89
N ILE A 406 13.80 -9.78 -11.70
CA ILE A 406 14.47 -9.17 -10.55
C ILE A 406 15.71 -9.99 -10.17
N HIS A 407 15.57 -11.31 -10.07
CA HIS A 407 16.69 -12.19 -9.73
C HIS A 407 17.84 -12.12 -10.73
N ASP A 408 17.55 -12.13 -12.04
CA ASP A 408 18.58 -12.21 -13.08
C ASP A 408 19.17 -10.85 -13.46
N GLU A 409 18.36 -9.77 -13.45
CA GLU A 409 18.74 -8.46 -13.98
C GLU A 409 18.98 -7.39 -12.90
N VAL A 410 18.61 -7.65 -11.65
CA VAL A 410 18.88 -6.74 -10.52
C VAL A 410 19.91 -7.35 -9.57
N GLY A 411 19.69 -8.57 -9.10
CA GLY A 411 20.65 -9.23 -8.21
C GLY A 411 20.17 -10.59 -7.73
N LYS A 412 21.12 -11.55 -7.66
CA LYS A 412 20.86 -12.93 -7.24
C LYS A 412 20.86 -13.12 -5.72
N ASP A 413 21.58 -12.27 -4.99
CA ASP A 413 21.68 -12.34 -3.54
C ASP A 413 20.88 -11.22 -2.88
N LEU A 414 19.59 -11.13 -3.22
CA LEU A 414 18.67 -10.21 -2.58
C LEU A 414 17.33 -10.88 -2.26
N GLN A 415 16.68 -10.42 -1.22
CA GLN A 415 15.36 -10.88 -0.84
C GLN A 415 14.32 -10.22 -1.75
N ILE A 416 13.60 -11.02 -2.56
CA ILE A 416 12.45 -10.54 -3.32
C ILE A 416 11.21 -10.74 -2.44
N ALA A 417 10.70 -9.66 -1.88
CA ALA A 417 9.56 -9.69 -0.98
C ALA A 417 8.33 -9.09 -1.67
N SER A 418 7.61 -9.91 -2.45
CA SER A 418 6.24 -9.57 -2.80
C SER A 418 5.39 -9.62 -1.53
N PHE A 419 4.52 -8.62 -1.32
CA PHE A 419 3.65 -8.64 -0.17
C PHE A 419 2.24 -8.14 -0.50
N SER A 420 1.27 -8.65 0.26
CA SER A 420 -0.12 -8.23 0.17
C SER A 420 -0.65 -7.80 1.53
N GLY A 421 -1.49 -6.80 1.49
CA GLY A 421 -2.17 -6.21 2.63
C GLY A 421 -3.17 -5.18 2.13
N GLY A 422 -3.52 -4.19 2.94
CA GLY A 422 -4.52 -3.21 2.53
C GLY A 422 -4.33 -1.85 3.16
N THR A 423 -4.91 -0.85 2.50
CA THR A 423 -5.09 0.49 3.09
C THR A 423 -5.79 0.40 4.44
N ASP A 424 -6.72 -0.55 4.55
CA ASP A 424 -7.58 -0.75 5.71
C ASP A 424 -6.78 -1.06 6.98
N ILE A 425 -5.69 -1.81 6.87
CA ILE A 425 -4.81 -2.18 8.00
C ILE A 425 -3.44 -1.50 7.96
N CYS A 426 -3.17 -0.72 6.92
CA CYS A 426 -1.95 0.07 6.68
C CYS A 426 -0.63 -0.72 6.82
N THR A 427 -0.64 -2.00 6.44
CA THR A 427 0.49 -2.93 6.49
C THR A 427 0.30 -4.10 5.54
N GLY A 428 1.34 -4.94 5.41
CA GLY A 428 1.26 -6.25 4.77
C GLY A 428 0.94 -7.35 5.78
N ILE A 429 0.01 -8.26 5.42
CA ILE A 429 -0.37 -9.43 6.23
C ILE A 429 0.25 -10.73 5.74
N VAL A 430 0.71 -10.75 4.51
CA VAL A 430 1.57 -11.78 3.92
C VAL A 430 2.73 -11.08 3.19
N GLY A 431 3.94 -11.60 3.29
CA GLY A 431 5.13 -10.93 2.77
C GLY A 431 6.39 -11.76 2.84
N GLY A 432 7.53 -11.10 3.02
CA GLY A 432 8.83 -11.73 3.24
C GLY A 432 9.28 -11.67 4.70
N ALA A 433 10.30 -12.44 5.02
CA ALA A 433 11.09 -12.29 6.23
C ALA A 433 12.56 -12.64 5.93
N PRO A 434 13.53 -11.98 6.60
CA PRO A 434 14.94 -12.15 6.26
C PRO A 434 15.52 -13.54 6.55
N THR A 435 14.77 -14.38 7.27
CA THR A 435 15.15 -15.77 7.61
C THR A 435 14.38 -16.82 6.81
N VAL A 436 13.52 -16.40 5.87
CA VAL A 436 12.65 -17.30 5.08
C VAL A 436 13.08 -17.30 3.61
N PRO A 437 13.17 -18.46 2.95
CA PRO A 437 13.48 -18.52 1.51
C PRO A 437 12.45 -17.80 0.63
N VAL A 438 12.90 -17.40 -0.55
CA VAL A 438 12.03 -16.87 -1.62
C VAL A 438 11.81 -17.98 -2.66
N TRP A 439 10.55 -18.33 -2.87
CA TRP A 439 10.13 -19.27 -3.91
C TRP A 439 9.59 -18.51 -5.12
N MET A 440 9.83 -19.06 -6.30
CA MET A 440 9.36 -18.52 -7.56
C MET A 440 7.84 -18.34 -7.57
N GLY A 441 7.38 -17.08 -7.68
CA GLY A 441 5.96 -16.77 -7.82
C GLY A 441 5.14 -16.86 -6.51
N GLU A 442 5.78 -17.09 -5.36
CA GLU A 442 5.10 -17.16 -4.05
C GLU A 442 5.49 -16.01 -3.14
N ILE A 443 4.58 -15.60 -2.28
CA ILE A 443 4.84 -14.73 -1.13
C ILE A 443 5.37 -15.60 -0.01
N SER A 444 6.52 -15.26 0.56
CA SER A 444 7.31 -16.18 1.36
C SER A 444 6.66 -16.64 2.66
N CYS A 445 5.88 -15.78 3.34
CA CYS A 445 5.27 -16.13 4.63
C CYS A 445 4.07 -15.24 4.98
N ARG A 446 3.30 -15.69 5.97
CA ARG A 446 2.31 -14.85 6.68
C ARG A 446 3.03 -13.95 7.66
N ALA A 447 2.58 -12.70 7.82
CA ALA A 447 3.23 -11.74 8.72
C ALA A 447 3.02 -12.12 10.21
N LEU A 448 4.01 -11.80 11.05
CA LEU A 448 3.90 -11.96 12.51
C LEU A 448 2.71 -11.14 13.03
N GLY A 449 1.97 -11.69 13.99
CA GLY A 449 0.79 -11.05 14.57
C GLY A 449 -0.44 -11.03 13.65
N ALA A 450 -0.33 -11.50 12.42
CA ALA A 450 -1.44 -11.61 11.48
C ALA A 450 -1.87 -13.08 11.32
N LYS A 451 -2.99 -13.46 11.93
CA LYS A 451 -3.57 -14.80 11.83
C LYS A 451 -4.36 -14.93 10.53
N VAL A 452 -3.62 -14.97 9.41
CA VAL A 452 -4.18 -15.12 8.07
C VAL A 452 -4.51 -16.58 7.81
N GLU A 453 -5.73 -16.83 7.31
CA GLU A 453 -6.21 -18.13 6.90
C GLU A 453 -6.87 -18.05 5.51
N SER A 454 -6.98 -19.19 4.84
CA SER A 454 -7.75 -19.40 3.62
C SER A 454 -9.05 -20.09 4.00
N TYR A 455 -10.22 -19.48 3.77
CA TYR A 455 -11.50 -20.04 4.16
C TYR A 455 -12.28 -20.58 2.96
N SER A 456 -12.88 -21.76 3.17
CA SER A 456 -13.94 -22.27 2.28
C SER A 456 -15.20 -21.39 2.38
N PRO A 457 -16.15 -21.53 1.46
CA PRO A 457 -17.45 -20.83 1.57
C PRO A 457 -18.23 -21.18 2.85
N THR A 458 -17.91 -22.29 3.51
CA THR A 458 -18.53 -22.73 4.77
C THR A 458 -17.75 -22.28 6.01
N GLY A 459 -16.63 -21.55 5.84
CA GLY A 459 -15.81 -21.02 6.93
C GLY A 459 -14.79 -22.02 7.50
N GLU A 460 -14.47 -23.08 6.75
CA GLU A 460 -13.43 -24.05 7.12
C GLU A 460 -12.07 -23.58 6.63
N SER A 461 -11.03 -23.72 7.46
CA SER A 461 -9.65 -23.40 7.07
C SER A 461 -9.13 -24.39 6.04
N LEU A 462 -8.57 -23.86 4.94
CA LEU A 462 -8.02 -24.61 3.82
C LEU A 462 -6.49 -24.51 3.80
N LEU A 463 -5.83 -25.60 3.40
CA LEU A 463 -4.39 -25.67 3.18
C LEU A 463 -4.13 -26.26 1.79
N ASP A 464 -3.19 -25.67 1.04
CA ASP A 464 -2.87 -26.00 -0.35
C ASP A 464 -4.05 -25.80 -1.33
N GLU A 465 -5.13 -25.20 -0.88
CA GLU A 465 -6.33 -24.90 -1.66
C GLU A 465 -6.63 -23.39 -1.62
N VAL A 466 -7.29 -22.91 -2.68
CA VAL A 466 -7.71 -21.50 -2.78
C VAL A 466 -8.98 -21.26 -2.01
N GLY A 467 -8.98 -20.26 -1.13
CA GLY A 467 -10.15 -19.80 -0.40
C GLY A 467 -10.15 -18.29 -0.19
N GLU A 468 -11.17 -17.79 0.48
CA GLU A 468 -11.26 -16.38 0.87
C GLU A 468 -10.18 -16.06 1.91
N LEU A 469 -9.40 -14.99 1.65
CA LEU A 469 -8.44 -14.50 2.62
C LEU A 469 -9.17 -13.88 3.81
N VAL A 470 -8.95 -14.46 4.97
CA VAL A 470 -9.50 -13.97 6.23
C VAL A 470 -8.40 -13.74 7.26
N ILE A 471 -8.69 -12.85 8.23
CA ILE A 471 -7.85 -12.66 9.41
C ILE A 471 -8.71 -13.06 10.61
N THR A 472 -8.28 -14.08 11.34
CA THR A 472 -9.07 -14.74 12.40
C THR A 472 -8.72 -14.28 13.81
N ALA A 473 -7.82 -13.30 13.92
CA ALA A 473 -7.45 -12.68 15.20
C ALA A 473 -7.21 -11.17 15.03
N PRO A 474 -7.52 -10.32 16.04
CA PRO A 474 -7.35 -8.90 15.92
C PRO A 474 -5.89 -8.48 15.79
N MET A 475 -5.66 -7.39 15.04
CA MET A 475 -4.36 -6.73 14.90
C MET A 475 -4.45 -5.28 15.41
N PRO A 476 -3.39 -4.73 16.04
CA PRO A 476 -3.42 -3.35 16.55
C PRO A 476 -3.64 -2.29 15.47
N SER A 477 -3.24 -2.57 14.22
CA SER A 477 -3.39 -1.64 13.10
C SER A 477 -4.74 -1.74 12.37
N MET A 478 -5.64 -2.61 12.80
CA MET A 478 -7.02 -2.64 12.28
C MET A 478 -7.69 -1.29 12.53
N PRO A 479 -8.62 -0.86 11.65
CA PRO A 479 -9.32 0.41 11.82
C PRO A 479 -10.00 0.50 13.18
N VAL A 480 -9.82 1.63 13.86
CA VAL A 480 -10.55 1.91 15.11
C VAL A 480 -12.03 2.15 14.79
N PHE A 481 -12.28 2.90 13.70
CA PHE A 481 -13.62 3.18 13.15
C PHE A 481 -13.49 3.76 11.74
N PHE A 482 -14.60 3.92 11.04
CA PHE A 482 -14.68 4.80 9.88
C PHE A 482 -15.22 6.17 10.31
N TRP A 483 -14.60 7.23 9.86
CA TRP A 483 -15.04 8.57 10.24
C TRP A 483 -16.50 8.80 9.82
N GLY A 484 -17.35 9.26 10.75
CA GLY A 484 -18.79 9.41 10.51
C GLY A 484 -19.59 8.10 10.48
N ASP A 485 -19.05 7.01 11.01
CA ASP A 485 -19.74 5.72 11.20
C ASP A 485 -20.01 5.50 12.68
N GLU A 486 -20.92 6.29 13.23
CA GLU A 486 -21.16 6.40 14.69
C GLU A 486 -21.63 5.08 15.32
N ASP A 487 -22.41 4.28 14.59
CA ASP A 487 -22.91 2.96 15.04
C ASP A 487 -22.00 1.80 14.63
N GLY A 488 -20.95 2.05 13.86
CA GLY A 488 -19.99 1.06 13.34
C GLY A 488 -20.59 0.09 12.31
N SER A 489 -21.77 0.39 11.76
CA SER A 489 -22.44 -0.49 10.81
C SER A 489 -21.66 -0.63 9.51
N ARG A 490 -21.13 0.48 8.96
CA ARG A 490 -20.35 0.47 7.72
C ARG A 490 -19.06 -0.34 7.84
N LEU A 491 -18.41 -0.28 9.00
CA LEU A 491 -17.21 -1.07 9.30
C LEU A 491 -17.57 -2.57 9.40
N ARG A 492 -18.63 -2.91 10.13
CA ARG A 492 -19.10 -4.30 10.23
C ARG A 492 -19.48 -4.88 8.88
N ASP A 493 -20.26 -4.14 8.09
CA ASP A 493 -20.71 -4.57 6.76
C ASP A 493 -19.54 -4.74 5.79
N SER A 494 -18.46 -3.95 5.96
CA SER A 494 -17.29 -4.01 5.09
C SER A 494 -16.44 -5.26 5.28
N TYR A 495 -16.34 -5.77 6.52
CA TYR A 495 -15.34 -6.80 6.85
C TYR A 495 -15.89 -8.01 7.60
N PHE A 496 -17.07 -7.92 8.21
CA PHE A 496 -17.57 -8.94 9.14
C PHE A 496 -18.96 -9.47 8.78
N ALA A 497 -19.55 -9.03 7.66
CA ALA A 497 -20.89 -9.45 7.24
C ALA A 497 -20.94 -10.93 6.83
N ASP A 498 -19.89 -11.42 6.13
CA ASP A 498 -19.85 -12.80 5.64
C ASP A 498 -19.42 -13.80 6.72
N TYR A 499 -18.52 -13.40 7.61
CA TYR A 499 -17.99 -14.23 8.69
C TYR A 499 -18.00 -13.42 10.00
N PRO A 500 -19.06 -13.54 10.84
CA PRO A 500 -19.14 -12.78 12.09
C PRO A 500 -17.93 -13.02 13.00
N GLY A 501 -17.27 -11.92 13.40
CA GLY A 501 -16.06 -11.99 14.22
C GLY A 501 -14.76 -12.37 13.49
N VAL A 502 -14.80 -12.53 12.17
CA VAL A 502 -13.66 -12.81 11.33
C VAL A 502 -13.55 -11.76 10.24
N TRP A 503 -12.38 -11.16 10.09
CA TRP A 503 -12.13 -10.14 9.07
C TRP A 503 -12.02 -10.76 7.68
N ARG A 504 -12.94 -10.47 6.78
CA ARG A 504 -12.85 -10.79 5.36
C ARG A 504 -12.04 -9.71 4.64
N HIS A 505 -10.93 -10.10 3.98
CA HIS A 505 -10.05 -9.13 3.31
C HIS A 505 -10.50 -8.80 1.88
N GLY A 506 -11.19 -9.74 1.24
CA GLY A 506 -11.70 -9.57 -0.11
C GLY A 506 -10.71 -9.97 -1.21
N ASP A 507 -9.79 -10.87 -0.89
CA ASP A 507 -8.84 -11.48 -1.81
C ASP A 507 -8.96 -13.01 -1.78
N TRP A 508 -8.65 -13.68 -2.88
CA TRP A 508 -8.41 -15.11 -2.89
C TRP A 508 -6.98 -15.42 -2.53
N ILE A 509 -6.78 -16.35 -1.62
CA ILE A 509 -5.46 -16.79 -1.17
C ILE A 509 -5.36 -18.32 -1.19
N ARG A 510 -4.20 -18.83 -1.56
CA ARG A 510 -3.77 -20.19 -1.29
C ARG A 510 -2.59 -20.15 -0.32
N ILE A 511 -2.73 -20.78 0.83
CA ILE A 511 -1.66 -20.96 1.82
C ILE A 511 -1.10 -22.37 1.62
N THR A 512 0.21 -22.45 1.37
CA THR A 512 0.86 -23.73 1.13
C THR A 512 1.25 -24.41 2.44
N SER A 513 1.42 -25.73 2.41
CA SER A 513 1.95 -26.50 3.55
C SER A 513 3.36 -26.08 3.99
N ARG A 514 4.09 -25.34 3.16
CA ARG A 514 5.38 -24.70 3.51
C ARG A 514 5.23 -23.38 4.29
N GLY A 515 4.01 -22.85 4.39
CA GLY A 515 3.71 -21.55 5.00
C GLY A 515 3.83 -20.35 4.06
N SER A 516 4.20 -20.54 2.78
CA SER A 516 4.14 -19.51 1.74
C SER A 516 2.71 -19.29 1.26
N CYS A 517 2.49 -18.20 0.52
CA CYS A 517 1.15 -17.83 0.07
C CYS A 517 1.15 -17.42 -1.42
N VAL A 518 0.02 -17.61 -2.08
CA VAL A 518 -0.27 -17.06 -3.40
C VAL A 518 -1.57 -16.28 -3.34
N ILE A 519 -1.53 -15.02 -3.75
CA ILE A 519 -2.73 -14.20 -3.92
C ILE A 519 -3.23 -14.39 -5.35
N GLU A 520 -4.44 -14.95 -5.48
CA GLU A 520 -5.04 -15.30 -6.77
C GLU A 520 -5.94 -14.17 -7.34
N GLY A 521 -6.02 -13.04 -6.64
CA GLY A 521 -6.77 -11.85 -7.06
C GLY A 521 -7.88 -11.46 -6.09
N ARG A 522 -8.68 -10.47 -6.49
CA ARG A 522 -9.80 -9.96 -5.68
C ARG A 522 -10.96 -10.96 -5.67
N SER A 523 -11.54 -11.22 -4.52
CA SER A 523 -12.69 -12.12 -4.40
C SER A 523 -13.99 -11.48 -4.92
N ASP A 524 -14.08 -10.15 -4.89
CA ASP A 524 -15.20 -9.37 -5.47
C ASP A 524 -15.11 -9.23 -7.01
N ALA A 525 -13.93 -9.52 -7.61
CA ALA A 525 -13.71 -9.56 -9.05
C ALA A 525 -13.62 -10.99 -9.62
N THR A 526 -14.00 -11.99 -8.84
CA THR A 526 -13.89 -13.41 -9.19
C THR A 526 -14.67 -13.77 -10.45
N LEU A 527 -14.05 -14.58 -11.31
CA LEU A 527 -14.69 -15.25 -12.43
C LEU A 527 -15.37 -16.53 -11.91
N ASN A 528 -16.68 -16.65 -12.13
CA ASN A 528 -17.44 -17.82 -11.71
C ASN A 528 -18.22 -18.41 -12.88
N ARG A 529 -17.69 -19.43 -13.53
CA ARG A 529 -18.30 -20.04 -14.71
C ARG A 529 -18.72 -21.48 -14.43
N GLY A 530 -20.06 -21.68 -14.34
CA GLY A 530 -20.62 -23.01 -14.10
C GLY A 530 -20.12 -23.68 -12.82
N GLY A 531 -19.94 -22.90 -11.73
CA GLY A 531 -19.48 -23.37 -10.43
C GLY A 531 -17.94 -23.49 -10.31
N VAL A 532 -17.18 -23.27 -11.37
CA VAL A 532 -15.70 -23.17 -11.30
C VAL A 532 -15.32 -21.72 -11.04
N ARG A 533 -14.68 -21.49 -9.91
CA ARG A 533 -14.16 -20.17 -9.50
C ARG A 533 -12.70 -20.02 -9.91
N MET A 534 -12.32 -18.83 -10.37
CA MET A 534 -10.95 -18.50 -10.76
C MET A 534 -10.65 -17.04 -10.39
N GLY A 535 -9.47 -16.80 -9.83
CA GLY A 535 -8.96 -15.46 -9.58
C GLY A 535 -8.54 -14.77 -10.87
N THR A 536 -8.76 -13.45 -10.94
CA THR A 536 -8.37 -12.66 -12.12
C THR A 536 -6.85 -12.66 -12.35
N ALA A 537 -6.05 -12.76 -11.29
CA ALA A 537 -4.59 -12.80 -11.39
C ALA A 537 -4.08 -14.05 -12.14
N GLU A 538 -4.69 -15.20 -11.90
CA GLU A 538 -4.36 -16.44 -12.61
C GLU A 538 -4.70 -16.30 -14.10
N PHE A 539 -5.85 -15.69 -14.39
CA PHE A 539 -6.28 -15.44 -15.77
C PHE A 539 -5.31 -14.49 -16.49
N TYR A 540 -4.93 -13.38 -15.89
CA TYR A 540 -3.97 -12.43 -16.47
C TYR A 540 -2.61 -13.05 -16.71
N ARG A 541 -2.11 -13.88 -15.81
CA ARG A 541 -0.83 -14.59 -15.98
C ARG A 541 -0.77 -15.39 -17.28
N VAL A 542 -1.87 -16.03 -17.65
CA VAL A 542 -1.97 -16.80 -18.89
C VAL A 542 -2.14 -15.89 -20.09
N VAL A 543 -3.05 -14.93 -20.05
CA VAL A 543 -3.34 -14.01 -21.17
C VAL A 543 -2.14 -13.13 -21.50
N GLU A 544 -1.51 -12.55 -20.48
CA GLU A 544 -0.40 -11.61 -20.64
C GLU A 544 0.97 -12.32 -20.84
N SER A 545 0.99 -13.66 -20.87
CA SER A 545 2.16 -14.40 -21.33
C SER A 545 2.32 -14.40 -22.86
N VAL A 546 1.28 -14.00 -23.59
CA VAL A 546 1.30 -13.93 -25.07
C VAL A 546 2.00 -12.64 -25.49
N PRO A 547 3.10 -12.69 -26.26
CA PRO A 547 3.91 -11.50 -26.57
C PRO A 547 3.17 -10.38 -27.28
N GLU A 548 2.14 -10.70 -28.04
CA GLU A 548 1.30 -9.76 -28.77
C GLU A 548 0.22 -9.09 -27.90
N VAL A 549 0.15 -9.42 -26.61
CA VAL A 549 -0.75 -8.81 -25.63
C VAL A 549 0.00 -7.81 -24.79
N ALA A 550 -0.36 -6.54 -24.91
CA ALA A 550 0.23 -5.45 -24.12
C ALA A 550 -0.36 -5.36 -22.72
N ASP A 551 -1.70 -5.51 -22.60
CA ASP A 551 -2.45 -5.47 -21.34
C ASP A 551 -3.81 -6.15 -21.54
N SER A 552 -4.47 -6.53 -20.44
CA SER A 552 -5.78 -7.19 -20.53
C SER A 552 -6.67 -6.84 -19.33
N LEU A 553 -7.98 -6.94 -19.51
CA LEU A 553 -8.97 -6.85 -18.44
C LEU A 553 -10.04 -7.92 -18.66
N VAL A 554 -10.31 -8.73 -17.64
CA VAL A 554 -11.38 -9.74 -17.71
C VAL A 554 -12.52 -9.35 -16.79
N VAL A 555 -13.75 -9.49 -17.29
CA VAL A 555 -14.96 -9.21 -16.51
C VAL A 555 -15.96 -10.33 -16.74
N ASP A 556 -16.41 -10.93 -15.65
CA ASP A 556 -17.53 -11.88 -15.66
C ASP A 556 -18.83 -11.11 -15.34
N THR A 557 -19.72 -11.02 -16.32
CA THR A 557 -21.01 -10.35 -16.17
C THR A 557 -22.11 -11.27 -15.68
N SER A 558 -21.79 -12.54 -15.34
CA SER A 558 -22.77 -13.51 -14.84
C SER A 558 -23.44 -13.00 -13.57
N SER A 559 -24.76 -13.17 -13.51
CA SER A 559 -25.56 -12.98 -12.31
C SER A 559 -25.58 -14.28 -11.47
N SER A 560 -26.19 -14.21 -10.28
CA SER A 560 -26.44 -15.40 -9.44
C SER A 560 -27.29 -16.47 -10.12
N SER A 561 -28.03 -16.12 -11.18
CA SER A 561 -28.81 -17.05 -12.02
C SER A 561 -27.96 -17.79 -13.06
N GLY A 562 -26.67 -17.43 -13.24
CA GLY A 562 -25.77 -18.07 -14.18
C GLY A 562 -25.79 -17.51 -15.60
N ASP A 563 -26.69 -16.58 -15.90
CA ASP A 563 -26.77 -15.89 -17.20
C ASP A 563 -25.75 -14.74 -17.24
N GLY A 564 -24.93 -14.69 -18.30
CA GLY A 564 -23.95 -13.64 -18.54
C GLY A 564 -22.71 -14.15 -19.28
N ASP A 565 -21.91 -13.23 -19.78
CA ASP A 565 -20.74 -13.50 -20.59
C ASP A 565 -19.44 -13.24 -19.82
N LEU A 566 -18.42 -14.04 -20.14
CA LEU A 566 -17.03 -13.73 -19.79
C LEU A 566 -16.45 -12.87 -20.90
N LEU A 567 -16.17 -11.61 -20.59
CA LEU A 567 -15.63 -10.62 -21.50
C LEU A 567 -14.14 -10.46 -21.24
N LEU A 568 -13.33 -10.58 -22.29
CA LEU A 568 -11.89 -10.30 -22.21
C LEU A 568 -11.59 -9.09 -23.09
N PHE A 569 -11.17 -8.00 -22.44
CA PHE A 569 -10.67 -6.80 -23.09
C PHE A 569 -9.15 -6.91 -23.24
N VAL A 570 -8.64 -6.64 -24.45
CA VAL A 570 -7.22 -6.83 -24.76
C VAL A 570 -6.67 -5.57 -25.42
N VAL A 571 -5.55 -5.07 -24.91
CA VAL A 571 -4.69 -4.14 -25.62
C VAL A 571 -3.66 -4.96 -26.38
N PHE A 572 -3.72 -4.93 -27.68
CA PHE A 572 -2.77 -5.64 -28.54
C PHE A 572 -1.53 -4.79 -28.81
N GLU A 573 -0.39 -5.45 -29.00
CA GLU A 573 0.82 -4.77 -29.47
C GLU A 573 0.65 -4.30 -30.93
N ASP A 574 1.37 -3.23 -31.28
CA ASP A 574 1.31 -2.65 -32.62
C ASP A 574 1.69 -3.69 -33.70
N GLY A 575 0.81 -3.84 -34.68
CA GLY A 575 1.02 -4.78 -35.80
C GLY A 575 0.60 -6.23 -35.50
N ALA A 576 0.02 -6.51 -34.32
CA ALA A 576 -0.51 -7.84 -33.99
C ALA A 576 -1.67 -8.24 -34.92
N ASP A 577 -1.68 -9.50 -35.36
CA ASP A 577 -2.85 -10.10 -36.02
C ASP A 577 -3.90 -10.44 -34.97
N VAL A 578 -4.84 -9.52 -34.75
CA VAL A 578 -5.87 -9.60 -33.71
C VAL A 578 -6.69 -10.90 -33.79
N GLU A 579 -6.99 -11.39 -35.00
CA GLU A 579 -7.78 -12.60 -35.18
C GLU A 579 -6.98 -13.85 -34.80
N ALA A 580 -5.73 -13.93 -35.28
CA ALA A 580 -4.81 -15.03 -34.96
C ALA A 580 -4.50 -15.08 -33.44
N VAL A 581 -4.19 -13.94 -32.83
CA VAL A 581 -3.91 -13.84 -31.39
C VAL A 581 -5.15 -14.18 -30.55
N THR A 582 -6.34 -13.70 -30.94
CA THR A 582 -7.60 -14.06 -30.25
C THR A 582 -7.83 -15.58 -30.26
N LYS A 583 -7.58 -16.24 -31.39
CA LYS A 583 -7.69 -17.69 -31.49
C LYS A 583 -6.67 -18.42 -30.61
N ALA A 584 -5.43 -17.94 -30.59
CA ALA A 584 -4.36 -18.47 -29.74
C ALA A 584 -4.71 -18.30 -28.25
N LEU A 585 -5.19 -17.13 -27.82
CA LEU A 585 -5.64 -16.85 -26.46
C LEU A 585 -6.73 -17.81 -26.01
N ARG A 586 -7.78 -18.01 -26.84
CA ARG A 586 -8.86 -18.95 -26.51
C ARG A 586 -8.35 -20.39 -26.35
N THR A 587 -7.37 -20.79 -27.17
CA THR A 587 -6.75 -22.10 -27.06
C THR A 587 -5.93 -22.22 -25.79
N LEU A 588 -5.09 -21.21 -25.51
CA LEU A 588 -4.22 -21.17 -24.33
C LEU A 588 -5.04 -21.20 -23.04
N ILE A 589 -6.07 -20.35 -22.94
CA ILE A 589 -6.99 -20.32 -21.78
C ILE A 589 -7.67 -21.69 -21.58
N ARG A 590 -8.07 -22.35 -22.67
CA ARG A 590 -8.69 -23.68 -22.59
C ARG A 590 -7.74 -24.74 -22.03
N THR A 591 -6.47 -24.69 -22.42
CA THR A 591 -5.46 -25.69 -22.05
C THR A 591 -4.82 -25.43 -20.68
N GLU A 592 -4.49 -24.16 -20.40
CA GLU A 592 -3.75 -23.79 -19.19
C GLU A 592 -4.66 -23.50 -17.99
N LEU A 593 -5.91 -23.09 -18.23
CA LEU A 593 -6.87 -22.78 -17.19
C LEU A 593 -8.04 -23.75 -17.19
N SER A 594 -9.08 -23.45 -17.98
CA SER A 594 -10.27 -24.29 -18.06
C SER A 594 -11.10 -23.97 -19.31
N PRO A 595 -11.72 -25.00 -19.96
CA PRO A 595 -12.67 -24.77 -21.05
C PRO A 595 -13.81 -23.82 -20.68
N ARG A 596 -14.19 -23.75 -19.39
CA ARG A 596 -15.28 -22.88 -18.87
C ARG A 596 -14.87 -21.41 -18.78
N HIS A 597 -13.58 -21.12 -18.71
CA HIS A 597 -13.02 -19.78 -18.65
C HIS A 597 -12.61 -19.21 -19.99
N VAL A 598 -12.92 -19.91 -21.10
CA VAL A 598 -12.73 -19.36 -22.44
C VAL A 598 -13.69 -18.21 -22.64
N PRO A 599 -13.22 -16.97 -22.92
CA PRO A 599 -14.06 -15.82 -23.11
C PRO A 599 -15.08 -16.02 -24.23
N GLY A 600 -16.34 -15.65 -23.96
CA GLY A 600 -17.36 -15.56 -24.97
C GLY A 600 -17.00 -14.52 -26.03
N VAL A 601 -16.52 -13.38 -25.56
CA VAL A 601 -16.11 -12.25 -26.42
C VAL A 601 -14.71 -11.77 -26.02
N VAL A 602 -13.86 -11.57 -27.03
CA VAL A 602 -12.55 -10.87 -26.87
C VAL A 602 -12.69 -9.52 -27.57
N ILE A 603 -12.45 -8.45 -26.86
CA ILE A 603 -12.72 -7.07 -27.30
C ILE A 603 -11.40 -6.31 -27.33
N PRO A 604 -10.93 -5.88 -28.53
CA PRO A 604 -9.80 -4.97 -28.62
C PRO A 604 -10.16 -3.62 -27.99
N VAL A 605 -9.23 -3.11 -27.13
CA VAL A 605 -9.38 -1.81 -26.47
C VAL A 605 -8.08 -1.02 -26.55
N PRO A 606 -8.16 0.32 -26.55
CA PRO A 606 -6.93 1.15 -26.65
C PRO A 606 -6.15 1.19 -25.32
N ALA A 607 -6.79 1.00 -24.19
CA ALA A 607 -6.17 0.99 -22.88
C ALA A 607 -7.02 0.18 -21.88
N VAL A 608 -6.38 -0.37 -20.84
CA VAL A 608 -7.07 -0.98 -19.69
C VAL A 608 -7.25 0.05 -18.59
N PRO A 609 -8.47 0.23 -18.05
CA PRO A 609 -8.72 1.14 -16.94
C PRO A 609 -7.93 0.75 -15.69
N ARG A 610 -7.18 1.72 -15.14
CA ARG A 610 -6.41 1.54 -13.92
C ARG A 610 -6.63 2.71 -12.96
N THR A 611 -6.54 2.43 -11.67
CA THR A 611 -6.46 3.48 -10.65
C THR A 611 -5.12 4.20 -10.73
N LEU A 612 -5.01 5.38 -10.10
CA LEU A 612 -3.75 6.13 -9.97
C LEU A 612 -2.59 5.28 -9.42
N ASN A 613 -2.91 4.27 -8.61
CA ASN A 613 -1.93 3.31 -8.06
C ASN A 613 -1.66 2.10 -8.98
N GLY A 614 -2.12 2.13 -10.23
CA GLY A 614 -1.89 1.09 -11.23
C GLY A 614 -2.75 -0.16 -11.11
N LYS A 615 -3.72 -0.23 -10.18
CA LYS A 615 -4.63 -1.38 -10.05
C LYS A 615 -5.65 -1.39 -11.18
N LYS A 616 -5.91 -2.56 -11.77
CA LYS A 616 -6.98 -2.75 -12.78
C LYS A 616 -8.36 -2.50 -12.15
N SER A 617 -9.26 -1.91 -12.93
CA SER A 617 -10.57 -1.46 -12.45
C SER A 617 -11.68 -2.45 -12.83
N GLU A 618 -11.52 -3.75 -12.50
CA GLU A 618 -12.46 -4.83 -12.85
C GLU A 618 -13.87 -4.56 -12.29
N VAL A 619 -13.96 -4.27 -10.99
CA VAL A 619 -15.24 -4.08 -10.29
C VAL A 619 -16.00 -2.88 -10.80
N PRO A 620 -15.40 -1.69 -10.98
CA PRO A 620 -16.06 -0.56 -11.64
C PRO A 620 -16.57 -0.90 -13.03
N VAL A 621 -15.75 -1.55 -13.88
CA VAL A 621 -16.16 -1.95 -15.23
C VAL A 621 -17.33 -2.92 -15.18
N LYS A 622 -17.27 -3.95 -14.33
CA LYS A 622 -18.36 -4.92 -14.14
C LYS A 622 -19.67 -4.22 -13.79
N ARG A 623 -19.65 -3.27 -12.86
CA ARG A 623 -20.85 -2.50 -12.44
C ARG A 623 -21.41 -1.67 -13.59
N ILE A 624 -20.56 -0.98 -14.36
CA ILE A 624 -20.98 -0.16 -15.49
C ILE A 624 -21.60 -1.02 -16.60
N LEU A 625 -20.99 -2.16 -16.90
CA LEU A 625 -21.52 -3.11 -17.88
C LEU A 625 -22.83 -3.75 -17.39
N GLY A 626 -23.02 -3.87 -16.08
CA GLY A 626 -24.26 -4.27 -15.43
C GLY A 626 -25.33 -3.18 -15.34
N GLY A 627 -25.09 -1.99 -15.94
CA GLY A 627 -26.06 -0.88 -16.02
C GLY A 627 -25.94 0.18 -14.94
N ALA A 628 -24.92 0.14 -14.07
CA ALA A 628 -24.70 1.21 -13.10
C ALA A 628 -24.23 2.50 -13.81
N PRO A 629 -24.65 3.70 -13.35
CA PRO A 629 -24.11 4.96 -13.82
C PRO A 629 -22.61 5.03 -13.60
N VAL A 630 -21.86 5.61 -14.55
CA VAL A 630 -20.39 5.71 -14.49
C VAL A 630 -19.97 6.43 -13.22
N GLU A 631 -20.63 7.53 -12.88
CA GLU A 631 -20.34 8.39 -11.73
C GLU A 631 -20.55 7.67 -10.38
N SER A 632 -21.42 6.65 -10.36
CA SER A 632 -21.66 5.81 -9.18
C SER A 632 -20.71 4.63 -9.06
N ALA A 633 -20.06 4.24 -10.16
CA ALA A 633 -19.19 3.08 -10.22
C ALA A 633 -17.71 3.44 -10.01
N VAL A 634 -17.28 4.62 -10.48
CA VAL A 634 -15.88 5.07 -10.38
C VAL A 634 -15.81 6.59 -10.30
N SER A 635 -14.91 7.11 -9.46
CA SER A 635 -14.50 8.51 -9.52
C SER A 635 -13.49 8.67 -10.66
N ARG A 636 -13.77 9.51 -11.64
CA ARG A 636 -12.89 9.75 -12.79
C ARG A 636 -11.49 10.22 -12.36
N ASP A 637 -11.43 10.99 -11.30
CA ASP A 637 -10.19 11.56 -10.75
C ASP A 637 -9.34 10.50 -10.01
N SER A 638 -9.87 9.31 -9.79
CA SER A 638 -9.12 8.16 -9.25
C SER A 638 -8.48 7.29 -10.32
N LEU A 639 -8.74 7.60 -11.60
CA LEU A 639 -8.21 6.86 -12.74
C LEU A 639 -6.88 7.45 -13.21
N ALA A 640 -5.95 6.58 -13.55
CA ALA A 640 -4.65 6.97 -14.10
C ALA A 640 -4.77 7.66 -15.47
N ASP A 641 -5.76 7.24 -16.26
CA ASP A 641 -6.09 7.81 -17.57
C ASP A 641 -7.61 7.91 -17.77
N PRO A 642 -8.23 9.04 -17.39
CA PRO A 642 -9.67 9.24 -17.59
C PRO A 642 -10.10 9.27 -19.07
N ALA A 643 -9.24 9.72 -19.98
CA ALA A 643 -9.53 9.76 -21.41
C ALA A 643 -9.47 8.34 -22.01
N GLY A 644 -8.46 7.56 -21.62
CA GLY A 644 -8.35 6.15 -21.98
C GLY A 644 -9.51 5.32 -21.43
N PHE A 645 -10.02 5.65 -20.25
CA PHE A 645 -11.23 5.02 -19.70
C PHE A 645 -12.48 5.30 -20.55
N ASP A 646 -12.67 6.53 -21.01
CA ASP A 646 -13.79 6.85 -21.90
C ASP A 646 -13.68 6.10 -23.22
N ALA A 647 -12.48 6.05 -23.82
CA ALA A 647 -12.22 5.29 -25.03
C ALA A 647 -12.46 3.77 -24.83
N PHE A 648 -12.06 3.23 -23.66
CA PHE A 648 -12.35 1.85 -23.27
C PHE A 648 -13.87 1.58 -23.21
N LEU A 649 -14.62 2.42 -22.51
CA LEU A 649 -16.07 2.27 -22.38
C LEU A 649 -16.79 2.37 -23.73
N GLN A 650 -16.30 3.24 -24.62
CA GLN A 650 -16.84 3.36 -25.97
C GLN A 650 -16.60 2.06 -26.76
N ALA A 651 -15.37 1.56 -26.80
CA ALA A 651 -15.01 0.32 -27.47
C ALA A 651 -15.80 -0.88 -26.91
N ALA A 652 -15.96 -0.97 -25.60
CA ALA A 652 -16.73 -2.01 -24.95
C ALA A 652 -18.21 -1.98 -25.36
N ARG A 653 -18.85 -0.80 -25.37
CA ARG A 653 -20.25 -0.63 -25.77
C ARG A 653 -20.48 -0.96 -27.25
N GLU A 654 -19.58 -0.51 -28.13
CA GLU A 654 -19.66 -0.79 -29.57
C GLU A 654 -19.58 -2.29 -29.87
N ALA A 655 -18.62 -2.99 -29.23
CA ALA A 655 -18.43 -4.42 -29.41
C ALA A 655 -19.65 -5.23 -28.87
N LEU A 656 -20.18 -4.87 -27.71
CA LEU A 656 -21.34 -5.54 -27.14
C LEU A 656 -22.62 -5.28 -27.97
N ALA A 657 -22.79 -4.06 -28.49
CA ALA A 657 -23.92 -3.74 -29.40
C ALA A 657 -23.83 -4.47 -30.75
N ALA A 658 -22.61 -4.74 -31.24
CA ALA A 658 -22.41 -5.52 -32.46
C ALA A 658 -22.71 -7.02 -32.25
N GLY A 659 -22.30 -7.58 -31.09
CA GLY A 659 -22.54 -8.99 -30.72
C GLY A 659 -24.00 -9.33 -30.44
N SER A 660 -24.82 -8.34 -30.06
CA SER A 660 -26.27 -8.53 -29.83
C SER A 660 -27.15 -8.55 -31.10
N ARG A 661 -26.54 -8.38 -32.28
CA ARG A 661 -27.23 -8.39 -33.60
C ARG A 661 -26.92 -9.61 -34.46
N GLY A 662 -26.19 -10.61 -33.91
CA GLY A 662 -25.80 -11.83 -34.61
C GLY A 662 -26.54 -13.08 -34.18
#